data_cd4649301bfe1434d2a4a4b189679ef4
#
_entry.id   cd4649301bfe1434d2a4a4b189679ef4
#
_cell.length_a   1.000
_cell.length_b   1.000
_cell.length_c   1.000
_cell.angle_alpha   90.00
_cell.angle_beta   90.00
_cell.angle_gamma   90.00
#
_symmetry.space_group_name_H-M   'P 1'
#
loop_
_entity.id
_entity.type
_entity.pdbx_description
1 polymer ?
#
loop_
_entity_poly.entity_id
_entity_poly.type
_entity_poly.pdbx_seq_one_letter_code
_entity_poly.pdbx_strand_id
1 'polypeptide(L)'
;MLKEKAVEELGQASLLMPAWVKSALAANDRLKLYLTLLQSAWQQARTGKTQGMGFEAELRKAGCPDVAALDGLAERAYLDDDRLIATGLQAIFGSLGQDIELMARPVLAHRDGADPDGIASIRARCEHWAKRLAALAQADELGHDALVELTHGDRQRGDSLHLLVMDLHKQVNALSQSLSTEVIDGAHVWQIRDDDRPLVQAFMRGIAHTARLKFSHPGLDTAVTRDGDVLLIQNDIGTNDAHVLVIQVEGDEVRLTYSDLHRARFDFFRDLLDEVGFSWVVDSPHVTAGLNEGKPYQVGHARFKSSDPTAVCDALESLGARIVFVIDWNRARKRLMLFVSKPVAIALLHSAAREQHGHMGWLLAGGERLVYETMQQFDDKLFRIGERLDVTLGEVAAQRFLGQLLRTASEMMQQGLPAAVVADEARLLLSRAVRQRSFEFDLLADHAATIHALAEALDMSLEALLSGADAVDIERIDSRAKEWERRADELLIKARNRLDRRPTRNPFVDMMSHADDVADALEEAHFVLSLIAQTGIVVPAATHAELKSLALATLGAMQDWVRVVEMARHTYMENDALEQEALLKLIWQILYAERHCDVLFRGVRRSLVCERLSDANTLVLLTDLASAMERATDALLRSGHALRNMIIQRSEVFL
;
A
#
# COMPACT_ATOMS: atom_id res chain seq x y z
N MET A 1 21.54 3.99 18.49
CA MET A 1 22.69 3.08 18.35
C MET A 1 22.70 2.27 17.05
N LEU A 2 21.61 1.64 16.59
CA LEU A 2 21.66 0.80 15.38
C LEU A 2 21.65 1.63 14.07
N LYS A 3 20.93 2.74 14.00
CA LYS A 3 21.00 3.69 12.85
C LYS A 3 22.40 4.28 12.69
N GLU A 4 23.09 4.56 13.80
CA GLU A 4 24.45 5.07 13.78
C GLU A 4 25.39 4.08 13.11
N LYS A 5 25.28 2.77 13.40
CA LYS A 5 26.08 1.72 12.73
C LYS A 5 25.84 1.68 11.22
N ALA A 6 24.59 1.80 10.78
CA ALA A 6 24.25 1.79 9.35
C ALA A 6 24.86 3.02 8.63
N VAL A 7 24.80 4.20 9.27
CA VAL A 7 25.41 5.44 8.72
C VAL A 7 26.94 5.35 8.71
N GLU A 8 27.55 4.74 9.73
CA GLU A 8 29.01 4.48 9.77
C GLU A 8 29.46 3.51 8.67
N GLU A 9 28.75 2.39 8.49
CA GLU A 9 29.06 1.41 7.43
C GLU A 9 28.94 1.98 6.03
N LEU A 10 28.03 2.96 5.84
CA LEU A 10 27.91 3.73 4.61
C LEU A 10 29.00 4.81 4.45
N GLY A 11 29.94 4.91 5.40
CA GLY A 11 31.03 5.87 5.34
C GLY A 11 30.64 7.32 5.65
N GLN A 12 29.47 7.56 6.27
CA GLN A 12 28.87 8.87 6.50
C GLN A 12 28.98 9.34 7.95
N ALA A 13 30.07 8.99 8.63
CA ALA A 13 30.30 9.24 10.07
C ALA A 13 30.18 10.73 10.48
N SER A 14 30.47 11.67 9.56
CA SER A 14 30.35 13.11 9.78
C SER A 14 28.93 13.56 10.14
N LEU A 15 27.89 12.88 9.66
CA LEU A 15 26.49 13.12 10.01
C LEU A 15 26.16 12.80 11.48
N LEU A 16 26.94 11.94 12.13
CA LEU A 16 26.73 11.49 13.50
C LEU A 16 27.45 12.36 14.55
N MET A 17 28.32 13.26 14.10
CA MET A 17 29.16 14.07 14.98
C MET A 17 28.40 14.82 16.09
N PRO A 18 27.29 15.55 15.81
CA PRO A 18 26.55 16.24 16.87
C PRO A 18 25.96 15.27 17.90
N ALA A 19 25.45 14.14 17.47
CA ALA A 19 24.93 13.11 18.38
C ALA A 19 26.03 12.47 19.22
N TRP A 20 27.18 12.20 18.63
CA TRP A 20 28.34 11.67 19.35
C TRP A 20 28.92 12.67 20.35
N VAL A 21 29.01 13.95 19.97
CA VAL A 21 29.45 15.01 20.89
C VAL A 21 28.51 15.14 22.09
N LYS A 22 27.19 15.12 21.84
CA LYS A 22 26.17 15.13 22.90
C LYS A 22 26.31 13.92 23.84
N SER A 23 26.48 12.72 23.28
CA SER A 23 26.68 11.48 24.03
C SER A 23 28.00 11.51 24.81
N ALA A 24 29.07 12.06 24.24
CA ALA A 24 30.37 12.23 24.87
C ALA A 24 30.33 13.19 26.07
N LEU A 25 29.59 14.30 25.96
CA LEU A 25 29.39 15.24 27.09
C LEU A 25 28.59 14.58 28.22
N ALA A 26 27.56 13.80 27.93
CA ALA A 26 26.82 13.05 28.93
C ALA A 26 27.69 11.97 29.58
N ALA A 27 28.53 11.29 28.81
CA ALA A 27 29.51 10.31 29.33
C ALA A 27 30.56 10.97 30.25
N ASN A 28 31.05 12.17 29.90
CA ASN A 28 31.93 12.94 30.76
C ASN A 28 31.34 13.22 32.16
N ASP A 29 30.05 13.56 32.22
CA ASP A 29 29.38 13.83 33.50
C ASP A 29 29.24 12.55 34.32
N ARG A 30 28.96 11.41 33.73
CA ARG A 30 28.94 10.10 34.42
C ARG A 30 30.32 9.70 34.91
N LEU A 31 31.33 9.84 34.04
CA LEU A 31 32.74 9.52 34.43
C LEU A 31 33.16 10.29 35.65
N LYS A 32 32.92 11.58 35.73
CA LYS A 32 33.23 12.43 36.88
C LYS A 32 32.52 11.96 38.16
N LEU A 33 31.23 11.61 38.03
CA LEU A 33 30.46 11.07 39.15
C LEU A 33 31.02 9.73 39.66
N TYR A 34 31.33 8.79 38.76
CA TYR A 34 31.91 7.51 39.15
C TYR A 34 33.26 7.67 39.87
N LEU A 35 34.16 8.54 39.38
CA LEU A 35 35.42 8.81 40.05
C LEU A 35 35.21 9.45 41.44
N THR A 36 34.23 10.35 41.57
CA THR A 36 33.83 10.98 42.83
C THR A 36 33.25 9.95 43.81
N LEU A 37 32.42 9.03 43.35
CA LEU A 37 31.86 7.94 44.17
C LEU A 37 32.95 7.01 44.70
N LEU A 38 33.92 6.63 43.85
CA LEU A 38 35.06 5.80 44.29
C LEU A 38 35.89 6.48 45.35
N GLN A 39 36.19 7.78 45.19
CA GLN A 39 36.90 8.57 46.20
C GLN A 39 36.11 8.70 47.49
N SER A 40 34.83 8.96 47.42
CA SER A 40 33.95 9.09 48.59
C SER A 40 33.81 7.78 49.33
N ALA A 41 33.64 6.65 48.62
CA ALA A 41 33.60 5.31 49.22
C ALA A 41 34.91 4.96 49.96
N TRP A 42 36.05 5.25 49.34
CA TRP A 42 37.35 5.06 49.96
C TRP A 42 37.52 5.91 51.25
N GLN A 43 37.18 7.21 51.19
CA GLN A 43 37.30 8.11 52.32
C GLN A 43 36.37 7.72 53.47
N GLN A 44 35.15 7.30 53.17
CA GLN A 44 34.17 6.85 54.17
C GLN A 44 34.64 5.54 54.83
N ALA A 45 35.09 4.55 54.05
CA ALA A 45 35.59 3.29 54.56
C ALA A 45 36.82 3.47 55.45
N ARG A 46 37.70 4.48 55.16
CA ARG A 46 38.88 4.82 55.95
C ARG A 46 38.58 5.60 57.22
N THR A 47 37.60 6.54 57.20
CA THR A 47 37.39 7.48 58.31
C THR A 47 36.19 7.11 59.20
N GLY A 48 35.31 6.24 58.76
CA GLY A 48 34.05 5.88 59.42
C GLY A 48 33.06 7.04 59.54
N LYS A 49 33.31 8.18 58.90
CA LYS A 49 32.45 9.35 58.94
C LYS A 49 31.59 9.39 57.68
N THR A 50 30.29 9.25 57.84
CA THR A 50 29.32 9.46 56.76
C THR A 50 29.31 10.93 56.38
N GLN A 51 29.86 11.31 55.25
CA GLN A 51 29.58 12.58 54.64
C GLN A 51 28.15 12.45 54.04
N GLY A 52 27.15 13.07 54.66
CA GLY A 52 25.75 12.94 54.31
C GLY A 52 25.39 13.62 52.99
N MET A 53 26.15 13.41 51.93
CA MET A 53 25.81 13.81 50.58
C MET A 53 25.31 12.60 49.82
N GLY A 54 24.02 12.41 49.70
CA GLY A 54 23.42 11.52 48.73
C GLY A 54 23.65 12.05 47.31
N PHE A 55 24.07 11.17 46.39
CA PHE A 55 24.34 11.50 44.99
C PHE A 55 23.15 11.13 44.08
N GLU A 56 21.99 10.77 44.66
CA GLU A 56 20.82 10.28 43.91
C GLU A 56 20.35 11.25 42.81
N ALA A 57 20.28 12.55 43.14
CA ALA A 57 19.79 13.57 42.19
C ALA A 57 20.80 13.76 41.03
N GLU A 58 22.11 13.79 41.31
CA GLU A 58 23.17 13.93 40.31
C GLU A 58 23.26 12.69 39.42
N LEU A 59 23.16 11.49 39.99
CA LEU A 59 23.16 10.23 39.26
C LEU A 59 21.98 10.10 38.31
N ARG A 60 20.79 10.48 38.76
CA ARG A 60 19.59 10.54 37.89
C ARG A 60 19.76 11.54 36.78
N LYS A 61 20.26 12.75 37.09
CA LYS A 61 20.47 13.80 36.09
C LYS A 61 21.50 13.41 35.03
N ALA A 62 22.55 12.72 35.43
CA ALA A 62 23.57 12.22 34.51
C ALA A 62 23.13 10.98 33.72
N GLY A 63 21.98 10.39 34.03
CA GLY A 63 21.48 9.18 33.39
C GLY A 63 22.27 7.93 33.70
N CYS A 64 22.83 7.82 34.93
CA CYS A 64 23.54 6.64 35.39
C CYS A 64 22.58 5.45 35.52
N PRO A 65 22.99 4.23 35.13
CA PRO A 65 22.23 3.01 35.41
C PRO A 65 22.26 2.69 36.90
N ASP A 66 21.22 2.04 37.42
CA ASP A 66 21.13 1.54 38.79
C ASP A 66 21.48 2.56 39.89
N VAL A 67 20.81 3.69 39.86
CA VAL A 67 21.02 4.85 40.75
C VAL A 67 21.03 4.44 42.24
N ALA A 68 20.12 3.54 42.65
CA ALA A 68 20.03 3.12 44.06
C ALA A 68 21.24 2.31 44.52
N ALA A 69 21.81 1.48 43.66
CA ALA A 69 23.03 0.73 43.97
C ALA A 69 24.26 1.64 44.01
N LEU A 70 24.33 2.64 43.16
CA LEU A 70 25.41 3.61 43.11
C LEU A 70 25.40 4.58 44.30
N ASP A 71 24.24 5.11 44.65
CA ASP A 71 24.08 6.06 45.77
C ASP A 71 24.49 5.43 47.12
N GLY A 72 24.12 4.17 47.38
CA GLY A 72 24.50 3.46 48.58
C GLY A 72 25.91 2.81 48.57
N LEU A 73 26.74 3.05 47.55
CA LEU A 73 28.07 2.42 47.43
C LEU A 73 28.98 2.75 48.62
N ALA A 74 29.07 4.03 48.99
CA ALA A 74 29.92 4.50 50.07
C ALA A 74 29.52 3.89 51.42
N GLU A 75 28.23 3.68 51.68
CA GLU A 75 27.73 3.11 52.94
C GLU A 75 28.03 1.60 53.07
N ARG A 76 28.10 0.89 51.97
CA ARG A 76 28.37 -0.55 51.92
C ARG A 76 29.85 -0.90 51.78
N ALA A 77 30.69 0.10 51.50
CA ALA A 77 32.10 -0.08 51.28
C ALA A 77 32.84 -0.21 52.62
N TYR A 78 33.81 -1.13 52.68
CA TYR A 78 34.73 -1.27 53.82
C TYR A 78 36.17 -1.54 53.33
N LEU A 79 37.15 -1.31 54.21
CA LEU A 79 38.53 -1.63 53.90
C LEU A 79 38.91 -3.01 54.48
N ASP A 80 39.52 -3.82 53.64
CA ASP A 80 40.22 -5.03 54.05
C ASP A 80 41.73 -4.83 53.70
N ASP A 81 42.53 -4.67 54.70
CA ASP A 81 43.88 -4.12 54.58
C ASP A 81 43.92 -2.78 53.82
N ASP A 82 44.56 -2.73 52.67
CA ASP A 82 44.64 -1.55 51.81
C ASP A 82 43.79 -1.71 50.52
N ARG A 83 42.69 -2.45 50.62
CA ARG A 83 41.73 -2.68 49.54
C ARG A 83 40.32 -2.26 49.93
N LEU A 84 39.70 -1.50 49.10
CA LEU A 84 38.27 -1.18 49.20
C LEU A 84 37.45 -2.35 48.64
N ILE A 85 36.58 -2.88 49.46
CA ILE A 85 35.66 -3.95 49.09
C ILE A 85 34.26 -3.35 49.06
N ALA A 86 33.57 -3.42 47.92
CA ALA A 86 32.18 -2.99 47.78
C ALA A 86 31.48 -3.69 46.62
N THR A 87 30.30 -4.24 46.88
CA THR A 87 29.47 -4.84 45.84
C THR A 87 29.06 -3.78 44.81
N GLY A 88 29.33 -4.03 43.54
CA GLY A 88 29.01 -3.13 42.44
C GLY A 88 30.20 -2.38 41.83
N LEU A 89 31.42 -2.56 42.35
CA LEU A 89 32.64 -2.00 41.76
C LEU A 89 32.87 -2.50 40.33
N GLN A 90 32.63 -3.78 40.07
CA GLN A 90 32.71 -4.36 38.72
C GLN A 90 31.83 -3.60 37.71
N ALA A 91 30.60 -3.27 38.09
CA ALA A 91 29.65 -2.51 37.23
C ALA A 91 30.16 -1.08 36.97
N ILE A 92 30.76 -0.43 37.97
CA ILE A 92 31.38 0.89 37.82
C ILE A 92 32.54 0.83 36.84
N PHE A 93 33.45 -0.13 36.96
CA PHE A 93 34.59 -0.26 36.05
C PHE A 93 34.16 -0.56 34.63
N GLY A 94 33.11 -1.38 34.45
CA GLY A 94 32.47 -1.61 33.14
C GLY A 94 31.87 -0.34 32.53
N SER A 95 31.17 0.45 33.34
CA SER A 95 30.60 1.72 32.94
C SER A 95 31.67 2.78 32.60
N LEU A 96 32.73 2.85 33.38
CA LEU A 96 33.88 3.73 33.08
C LEU A 96 34.49 3.39 31.71
N GLY A 97 34.64 2.11 31.37
CA GLY A 97 35.17 1.68 30.08
C GLY A 97 34.28 2.08 28.93
N GLN A 98 32.97 1.85 29.04
CA GLN A 98 32.00 2.23 28.04
C GLN A 98 31.92 3.76 27.83
N ASP A 99 31.93 4.54 28.89
CA ASP A 99 31.86 5.99 28.83
C ASP A 99 33.15 6.62 28.25
N ILE A 100 34.34 6.02 28.48
CA ILE A 100 35.55 6.43 27.78
C ILE A 100 35.46 6.20 26.28
N GLU A 101 34.93 5.06 25.87
CA GLU A 101 34.69 4.76 24.45
C GLU A 101 33.73 5.79 23.81
N LEU A 102 32.63 6.12 24.50
CA LEU A 102 31.69 7.15 24.05
C LEU A 102 32.35 8.53 23.96
N MET A 103 33.19 8.92 24.91
CA MET A 103 33.93 10.20 24.86
C MET A 103 34.97 10.25 23.75
N ALA A 104 35.67 9.16 23.51
CA ALA A 104 36.75 9.08 22.52
C ALA A 104 36.21 9.07 21.09
N ARG A 105 35.01 8.52 20.87
CA ARG A 105 34.45 8.29 19.55
C ARG A 105 34.41 9.54 18.64
N PRO A 106 33.84 10.70 19.03
CA PRO A 106 33.83 11.90 18.18
C PRO A 106 35.26 12.45 17.95
N VAL A 107 36.13 12.33 18.94
CA VAL A 107 37.52 12.82 18.86
C VAL A 107 38.34 12.00 17.86
N LEU A 108 38.20 10.67 17.90
CA LEU A 108 38.92 9.74 17.02
C LEU A 108 38.36 9.70 15.58
N ALA A 109 37.10 10.09 15.41
CA ALA A 109 36.43 10.13 14.09
C ALA A 109 36.64 11.46 13.36
N HIS A 110 36.95 12.55 14.08
CA HIS A 110 37.17 13.87 13.48
C HIS A 110 38.47 13.90 12.68
N ARG A 111 38.37 14.26 11.40
CA ARG A 111 39.53 14.26 10.46
C ARG A 111 40.03 15.65 10.10
N ASP A 112 39.19 16.67 10.22
CA ASP A 112 39.52 18.03 9.76
C ASP A 112 40.44 18.74 10.77
N GLY A 113 41.65 19.11 10.34
CA GLY A 113 42.59 19.90 11.13
C GLY A 113 43.18 19.20 12.35
N ALA A 114 43.00 17.91 12.50
CA ALA A 114 43.47 17.14 13.65
C ALA A 114 44.98 16.88 13.56
N ASP A 115 45.67 17.08 14.67
CA ASP A 115 47.08 16.64 14.86
C ASP A 115 47.14 15.10 14.86
N PRO A 116 47.75 14.46 13.83
CA PRO A 116 47.81 12.99 13.76
C PRO A 116 48.50 12.35 14.96
N ASP A 117 49.53 12.99 15.51
CA ASP A 117 50.26 12.49 16.64
C ASP A 117 49.46 12.60 17.95
N GLY A 118 48.66 13.67 18.09
CA GLY A 118 47.71 13.85 19.19
C GLY A 118 46.60 12.81 19.20
N ILE A 119 46.03 12.50 18.03
CA ILE A 119 44.99 11.45 17.88
C ILE A 119 45.58 10.07 18.18
N ALA A 120 46.76 9.75 17.67
CA ALA A 120 47.41 8.48 17.94
C ALA A 120 47.70 8.29 19.43
N SER A 121 48.14 9.36 20.12
CA SER A 121 48.38 9.37 21.57
C SER A 121 47.09 9.11 22.36
N ILE A 122 45.97 9.79 22.00
CA ILE A 122 44.66 9.57 22.65
C ILE A 122 44.18 8.15 22.43
N ARG A 123 44.28 7.62 21.22
CA ARG A 123 43.91 6.23 20.90
C ARG A 123 44.68 5.24 21.77
N ALA A 124 45.99 5.36 21.86
CA ALA A 124 46.83 4.50 22.68
C ALA A 124 46.46 4.54 24.17
N ARG A 125 46.16 5.74 24.69
CA ARG A 125 45.70 5.90 26.08
C ARG A 125 44.33 5.28 26.32
N CYS A 126 43.38 5.45 25.40
CA CYS A 126 42.07 4.81 25.49
C CYS A 126 42.18 3.28 25.49
N GLU A 127 43.03 2.71 24.64
CA GLU A 127 43.29 1.26 24.60
C GLU A 127 43.95 0.75 25.89
N HIS A 128 44.88 1.52 26.45
CA HIS A 128 45.51 1.20 27.73
C HIS A 128 44.46 1.15 28.85
N TRP A 129 43.63 2.21 28.97
CA TRP A 129 42.62 2.31 30.02
C TRP A 129 41.50 1.30 29.85
N ALA A 130 41.08 0.97 28.62
CA ALA A 130 40.11 -0.08 28.38
C ALA A 130 40.60 -1.44 28.91
N LYS A 131 41.86 -1.81 28.65
CA LYS A 131 42.47 -3.03 29.18
C LYS A 131 42.59 -2.99 30.70
N ARG A 132 43.00 -1.86 31.29
CA ARG A 132 43.16 -1.68 32.72
C ARG A 132 41.85 -1.79 33.48
N LEU A 133 40.79 -1.12 32.98
CA LEU A 133 39.43 -1.19 33.55
C LEU A 133 38.83 -2.59 33.44
N ALA A 134 39.03 -3.27 32.32
CA ALA A 134 38.62 -4.67 32.16
C ALA A 134 39.27 -5.61 33.16
N ALA A 135 40.54 -5.35 33.52
CA ALA A 135 41.24 -6.10 34.57
C ALA A 135 40.68 -5.80 35.97
N LEU A 136 40.36 -4.53 36.27
CA LEU A 136 39.73 -4.14 37.53
C LEU A 136 38.29 -4.66 37.67
N ALA A 137 37.58 -4.83 36.58
CA ALA A 137 36.22 -5.36 36.56
C ALA A 137 36.12 -6.87 36.86
N GLN A 138 37.23 -7.57 37.15
CA GLN A 138 37.22 -9.00 37.47
C GLN A 138 36.85 -9.29 38.93
N ALA A 139 36.97 -8.30 39.83
CA ALA A 139 36.66 -8.43 41.24
C ALA A 139 35.99 -7.17 41.81
N ASP A 140 35.20 -7.32 42.87
CA ASP A 140 34.58 -6.21 43.60
C ASP A 140 35.56 -5.62 44.64
N GLU A 141 36.82 -5.38 44.23
CA GLU A 141 37.86 -4.82 45.06
C GLU A 141 38.67 -3.73 44.33
N LEU A 142 39.15 -2.74 45.06
CA LEU A 142 39.97 -1.66 44.52
C LEU A 142 41.12 -1.34 45.51
N GLY A 143 42.36 -1.55 45.11
CA GLY A 143 43.55 -1.18 45.90
C GLY A 143 43.81 0.34 45.88
N HIS A 144 44.51 0.85 46.91
CA HIS A 144 44.84 2.27 47.02
C HIS A 144 45.61 2.80 45.80
N ASP A 145 46.61 2.08 45.35
CA ASP A 145 47.42 2.50 44.19
C ASP A 145 46.58 2.59 42.92
N ALA A 146 45.65 1.63 42.71
CA ALA A 146 44.72 1.66 41.59
C ALA A 146 43.71 2.84 41.68
N LEU A 147 43.23 3.17 42.88
CA LEU A 147 42.39 4.35 43.05
C LEU A 147 43.16 5.65 42.72
N VAL A 148 44.42 5.76 43.16
CA VAL A 148 45.30 6.90 42.84
C VAL A 148 45.51 6.98 41.31
N GLU A 149 45.84 5.85 40.68
CA GLU A 149 46.00 5.74 39.22
C GLU A 149 44.75 6.20 38.45
N LEU A 150 43.57 5.88 38.96
CA LEU A 150 42.30 6.33 38.36
C LEU A 150 42.02 7.83 38.54
N THR A 151 42.39 8.41 39.70
CA THR A 151 41.80 9.70 40.15
C THR A 151 42.78 10.85 40.25
N HIS A 152 44.13 10.65 40.19
CA HIS A 152 45.07 11.77 40.34
C HIS A 152 45.03 12.73 39.12
N GLY A 153 45.22 14.01 39.39
CA GLY A 153 45.29 15.06 38.40
C GLY A 153 46.67 15.63 38.11
N ASP A 154 47.73 15.04 38.69
CA ASP A 154 49.08 15.55 38.61
C ASP A 154 49.86 14.90 37.45
N ARG A 155 50.11 15.69 36.38
CA ARG A 155 50.84 15.23 35.18
C ARG A 155 52.30 14.85 35.47
N GLN A 156 52.90 15.31 36.58
CA GLN A 156 54.27 14.95 36.95
C GLN A 156 54.37 13.52 37.48
N ARG A 157 53.26 12.94 37.96
CA ARG A 157 53.16 11.56 38.42
C ARG A 157 52.90 10.55 37.31
N GLY A 158 52.77 11.01 36.08
CA GLY A 158 52.41 10.18 34.94
C GLY A 158 50.98 10.36 34.46
N ASP A 159 50.50 9.42 33.65
CA ASP A 159 49.11 9.44 33.15
C ASP A 159 48.13 8.86 34.18
N SER A 160 46.88 9.31 34.11
CA SER A 160 45.77 8.80 34.91
C SER A 160 44.50 8.76 34.06
N LEU A 161 43.49 7.99 34.50
CA LEU A 161 42.19 8.00 33.87
C LEU A 161 41.57 9.40 33.91
N HIS A 162 41.67 10.07 35.04
CA HIS A 162 41.16 11.46 35.19
C HIS A 162 41.82 12.42 34.19
N LEU A 163 43.12 12.33 33.94
CA LEU A 163 43.83 13.14 32.94
C LEU A 163 43.37 12.85 31.52
N LEU A 164 43.13 11.57 31.19
CA LEU A 164 42.55 11.21 29.90
C LEU A 164 41.15 11.82 29.72
N VAL A 165 40.27 11.71 30.73
CA VAL A 165 38.91 12.30 30.72
C VAL A 165 38.97 13.82 30.52
N MET A 166 39.92 14.51 31.19
CA MET A 166 40.11 15.96 31.03
C MET A 166 40.55 16.31 29.60
N ASP A 167 41.49 15.57 29.02
CA ASP A 167 41.97 15.82 27.67
C ASP A 167 40.90 15.53 26.63
N LEU A 168 40.15 14.45 26.77
CA LEU A 168 38.97 14.15 25.93
C LEU A 168 37.91 15.23 26.07
N HIS A 169 37.58 15.65 27.29
CA HIS A 169 36.59 16.71 27.53
C HIS A 169 36.99 18.04 26.86
N LYS A 170 38.26 18.41 26.91
CA LYS A 170 38.76 19.61 26.21
C LYS A 170 38.54 19.51 24.71
N GLN A 171 38.82 18.33 24.10
CA GLN A 171 38.65 18.12 22.68
C GLN A 171 37.16 18.05 22.29
N VAL A 172 36.34 17.35 23.06
CA VAL A 172 34.89 17.28 22.85
C VAL A 172 34.25 18.69 22.93
N ASN A 173 34.70 19.56 23.88
CA ASN A 173 34.21 20.94 23.93
C ASN A 173 34.65 21.77 22.72
N ALA A 174 35.90 21.60 22.25
CA ALA A 174 36.35 22.26 21.01
C ALA A 174 35.51 21.81 19.80
N LEU A 175 35.25 20.51 19.68
CA LEU A 175 34.33 19.98 18.67
C LEU A 175 32.92 20.55 18.82
N SER A 176 32.39 20.59 20.05
CA SER A 176 31.05 21.16 20.32
C SER A 176 30.93 22.63 19.87
N GLN A 177 32.00 23.41 20.02
CA GLN A 177 32.03 24.81 19.56
C GLN A 177 32.12 24.91 18.03
N SER A 178 32.86 24.03 17.38
CA SER A 178 32.97 23.99 15.91
C SER A 178 31.70 23.45 15.24
N LEU A 179 30.92 22.66 15.95
CA LEU A 179 29.64 22.06 15.51
C LEU A 179 28.43 22.91 15.93
N SER A 180 28.59 24.26 16.00
CA SER A 180 27.43 25.14 16.26
C SER A 180 26.36 24.87 15.20
N THR A 181 25.22 24.34 15.64
CA THR A 181 24.12 24.00 14.75
C THR A 181 23.28 25.22 14.44
N GLU A 182 23.04 25.45 13.15
CA GLU A 182 22.03 26.38 12.67
C GLU A 182 20.78 25.58 12.28
N VAL A 183 19.61 26.22 12.27
CA VAL A 183 18.37 25.62 11.76
C VAL A 183 17.96 26.33 10.48
N ILE A 184 17.91 25.60 9.36
CA ILE A 184 17.43 26.08 8.06
C ILE A 184 16.15 25.35 7.71
N ASP A 185 15.02 26.06 7.69
CA ASP A 185 13.68 25.53 7.37
C ASP A 185 13.33 24.21 8.11
N GLY A 186 13.85 24.05 9.35
CA GLY A 186 13.64 22.86 10.18
C GLY A 186 14.75 21.81 10.10
N ALA A 187 15.71 21.93 9.18
CA ALA A 187 16.90 21.07 9.17
C ALA A 187 17.93 21.54 10.18
N HIS A 188 18.52 20.62 10.93
CA HIS A 188 19.69 20.86 11.77
C HIS A 188 20.94 20.83 10.91
N VAL A 189 21.62 21.98 10.82
CA VAL A 189 22.70 22.21 9.87
C VAL A 189 23.98 22.60 10.60
N TRP A 190 25.13 22.05 10.18
CA TRP A 190 26.46 22.46 10.68
C TRP A 190 27.53 22.32 9.59
N GLN A 191 28.51 23.19 9.63
CA GLN A 191 29.68 23.19 8.73
C GLN A 191 29.31 23.22 7.23
N ILE A 192 28.29 23.99 6.82
CA ILE A 192 27.93 24.19 5.42
C ILE A 192 28.51 25.48 4.86
N ARG A 193 28.55 25.58 3.52
CA ARG A 193 28.88 26.81 2.78
C ARG A 193 27.61 27.60 2.44
N ASP A 194 27.76 28.87 2.13
CA ASP A 194 26.62 29.69 1.72
C ASP A 194 25.91 29.16 0.45
N ASP A 195 26.68 28.58 -0.46
CA ASP A 195 26.18 27.97 -1.70
C ASP A 195 25.34 26.70 -1.44
N ASP A 196 25.45 26.07 -0.27
CA ASP A 196 24.67 24.90 0.11
C ASP A 196 23.25 25.26 0.58
N ARG A 197 23.05 26.49 1.05
CA ARG A 197 21.75 26.94 1.60
C ARG A 197 20.57 26.77 0.66
N PRO A 198 20.65 27.15 -0.64
CA PRO A 198 19.57 26.92 -1.59
C PRO A 198 19.23 25.45 -1.76
N LEU A 199 20.22 24.54 -1.73
CA LEU A 199 20.03 23.10 -1.85
C LEU A 199 19.28 22.53 -0.63
N VAL A 200 19.70 22.92 0.59
CA VAL A 200 19.02 22.54 1.83
C VAL A 200 17.58 23.05 1.85
N GLN A 201 17.38 24.32 1.49
CA GLN A 201 16.06 24.93 1.40
C GLN A 201 15.16 24.23 0.39
N ALA A 202 15.67 23.84 -0.77
CA ALA A 202 14.93 23.08 -1.78
C ALA A 202 14.45 21.73 -1.21
N PHE A 203 15.35 20.97 -0.60
CA PHE A 203 15.00 19.71 0.04
C PHE A 203 13.93 19.90 1.13
N MET A 204 14.10 20.91 2.01
CA MET A 204 13.17 21.18 3.11
C MET A 204 11.83 21.70 2.61
N ARG A 205 11.76 22.45 1.50
CA ARG A 205 10.47 22.77 0.85
C ARG A 205 9.72 21.51 0.45
N GLY A 206 10.41 20.53 -0.14
CA GLY A 206 9.83 19.23 -0.48
C GLY A 206 9.29 18.50 0.76
N ILE A 207 10.09 18.43 1.83
CA ILE A 207 9.66 17.87 3.11
C ILE A 207 8.42 18.62 3.64
N ALA A 208 8.45 19.94 3.69
CA ALA A 208 7.36 20.77 4.22
C ALA A 208 6.06 20.60 3.43
N HIS A 209 6.15 20.42 2.11
CA HIS A 209 5.00 20.24 1.22
C HIS A 209 4.13 19.04 1.65
N THR A 210 4.74 17.93 2.05
CA THR A 210 4.04 16.69 2.40
C THR A 210 4.11 16.34 3.89
N ALA A 211 4.84 17.10 4.71
CA ALA A 211 5.07 16.81 6.14
C ALA A 211 3.77 16.60 6.95
N ARG A 212 2.70 17.33 6.63
CA ARG A 212 1.39 17.18 7.28
C ARG A 212 0.79 15.77 7.09
N LEU A 213 1.18 15.06 6.06
CA LEU A 213 0.69 13.70 5.79
C LEU A 213 1.26 12.65 6.76
N LYS A 214 2.32 12.94 7.51
CA LYS A 214 2.81 12.06 8.57
C LYS A 214 1.97 12.14 9.86
N PHE A 215 1.15 13.17 10.00
CA PHE A 215 0.40 13.49 11.22
C PHE A 215 1.33 13.54 12.45
N SER A 216 1.01 12.85 13.55
CA SER A 216 1.83 12.79 14.76
C SER A 216 2.96 11.74 14.71
N HIS A 217 3.16 11.05 13.57
CA HIS A 217 4.22 10.06 13.46
C HIS A 217 5.60 10.73 13.58
N PRO A 218 6.55 10.19 14.38
CA PRO A 218 7.93 10.67 14.39
C PRO A 218 8.58 10.42 13.02
N GLY A 219 9.62 11.18 12.71
CA GLY A 219 10.33 11.09 11.45
C GLY A 219 10.26 12.39 10.65
N LEU A 220 10.98 12.43 9.55
CA LEU A 220 11.30 13.58 8.72
C LEU A 220 12.28 14.58 9.38
N ASP A 221 12.86 14.25 10.54
CA ASP A 221 13.94 15.04 11.09
C ASP A 221 15.14 15.00 10.15
N THR A 222 15.68 16.17 9.85
CA THR A 222 16.74 16.32 8.85
C THR A 222 17.99 16.87 9.48
N ALA A 223 19.10 16.19 9.23
CA ALA A 223 20.44 16.61 9.62
C ALA A 223 21.28 16.86 8.37
N VAL A 224 21.99 17.98 8.33
CA VAL A 224 22.78 18.40 7.17
C VAL A 224 24.18 18.82 7.59
N THR A 225 25.19 18.34 6.87
CA THR A 225 26.58 18.75 7.07
C THR A 225 27.34 18.69 5.73
N ARG A 226 28.54 19.23 5.71
CA ARG A 226 29.46 19.12 4.60
C ARG A 226 30.68 18.28 5.00
N ASP A 227 31.11 17.40 4.11
CA ASP A 227 32.36 16.65 4.24
C ASP A 227 33.19 16.89 2.97
N GLY A 228 34.24 17.71 3.12
CA GLY A 228 35.04 18.18 1.97
C GLY A 228 34.19 18.93 0.94
N ASP A 229 34.06 18.38 -0.27
CA ASP A 229 33.27 18.96 -1.35
C ASP A 229 31.86 18.41 -1.47
N VAL A 230 31.46 17.49 -0.61
CA VAL A 230 30.15 16.83 -0.64
C VAL A 230 29.24 17.39 0.44
N LEU A 231 28.06 17.88 0.06
CA LEU A 231 26.97 18.19 0.98
C LEU A 231 26.22 16.89 1.30
N LEU A 232 26.07 16.62 2.59
CA LEU A 232 25.40 15.43 3.12
C LEU A 232 24.09 15.82 3.78
N ILE A 233 22.98 15.20 3.36
CA ILE A 233 21.65 15.38 3.95
C ILE A 233 21.16 14.00 4.41
N GLN A 234 20.90 13.85 5.69
CA GLN A 234 20.25 12.66 6.26
C GLN A 234 18.85 12.99 6.70
N ASN A 235 17.90 12.17 6.31
CA ASN A 235 16.53 12.25 6.79
C ASN A 235 16.16 11.00 7.59
N ASP A 236 15.42 11.20 8.70
CA ASP A 236 14.92 10.10 9.52
C ASP A 236 13.54 9.65 9.04
N ILE A 237 13.46 8.42 8.52
CA ILE A 237 12.25 7.85 7.92
C ILE A 237 11.43 7.00 8.93
N GLY A 238 11.77 7.03 10.20
CA GLY A 238 11.03 6.27 11.21
C GLY A 238 11.91 5.59 12.26
N THR A 239 11.33 4.71 13.04
CA THR A 239 11.95 4.14 14.25
C THR A 239 12.84 2.92 13.99
N ASN A 240 12.92 2.39 12.77
CA ASN A 240 13.69 1.19 12.47
C ASN A 240 15.11 1.53 12.01
N ASP A 241 16.07 0.81 12.58
CA ASP A 241 17.51 1.08 12.46
C ASP A 241 18.11 0.82 11.08
N ALA A 242 17.50 -0.04 10.28
CA ALA A 242 17.94 -0.34 8.93
C ALA A 242 17.28 0.54 7.85
N HIS A 243 16.46 1.52 8.25
CA HIS A 243 15.94 2.54 7.35
C HIS A 243 16.85 3.75 7.35
N VAL A 244 17.76 3.78 6.41
CA VAL A 244 18.70 4.89 6.22
C VAL A 244 18.43 5.54 4.88
N LEU A 245 18.33 6.85 4.90
CA LEU A 245 18.24 7.69 3.71
C LEU A 245 19.30 8.79 3.83
N VAL A 246 20.32 8.71 2.99
CA VAL A 246 21.39 9.68 2.93
C VAL A 246 21.51 10.20 1.51
N ILE A 247 21.52 11.51 1.38
CA ILE A 247 21.66 12.24 0.14
C ILE A 247 23.04 12.90 0.14
N GLN A 248 23.76 12.79 -0.97
CA GLN A 248 25.04 13.41 -1.22
C GLN A 248 24.87 14.35 -2.41
N VAL A 249 25.27 15.61 -2.27
CA VAL A 249 25.28 16.56 -3.38
C VAL A 249 26.72 16.99 -3.63
N GLU A 250 27.22 16.72 -4.82
CA GLU A 250 28.56 17.07 -5.27
C GLU A 250 28.47 17.75 -6.65
N GLY A 251 28.67 19.08 -6.67
CA GLY A 251 28.57 19.87 -7.89
C GLY A 251 27.20 19.76 -8.56
N ASP A 252 27.14 19.11 -9.71
CA ASP A 252 25.95 18.94 -10.56
C ASP A 252 25.23 17.60 -10.35
N GLU A 253 25.64 16.83 -9.33
CA GLU A 253 25.16 15.48 -9.09
C GLU A 253 24.51 15.33 -7.71
N VAL A 254 23.33 14.72 -7.67
CA VAL A 254 22.65 14.25 -6.46
C VAL A 254 22.72 12.74 -6.42
N ARG A 255 23.32 12.18 -5.38
CA ARG A 255 23.36 10.75 -5.10
C ARG A 255 22.50 10.46 -3.87
N LEU A 256 21.71 9.43 -3.92
CA LEU A 256 20.92 8.95 -2.80
C LEU A 256 21.34 7.52 -2.45
N THR A 257 21.62 7.26 -1.18
CA THR A 257 21.74 5.92 -0.63
C THR A 257 20.51 5.64 0.21
N TYR A 258 19.76 4.60 -0.14
CA TYR A 258 18.56 4.19 0.56
C TYR A 258 18.65 2.70 0.95
N SER A 259 18.35 2.40 2.21
CA SER A 259 18.25 1.02 2.70
C SER A 259 16.88 0.71 3.29
N ASP A 260 16.39 -0.51 3.03
CA ASP A 260 15.09 -0.96 3.51
C ASP A 260 15.08 -2.47 3.82
N LEU A 261 14.33 -2.84 4.86
CA LEU A 261 14.07 -4.24 5.24
C LEU A 261 13.10 -4.95 4.28
N HIS A 262 12.25 -4.18 3.61
CA HIS A 262 11.16 -4.72 2.80
C HIS A 262 11.34 -4.37 1.33
N ARG A 263 11.73 -5.35 0.52
CA ARG A 263 11.92 -5.17 -0.91
C ARG A 263 10.75 -4.44 -1.60
N ALA A 264 9.52 -4.79 -1.29
CA ALA A 264 8.36 -4.16 -1.94
C ALA A 264 8.22 -2.66 -1.62
N ARG A 265 8.66 -2.18 -0.42
CA ARG A 265 8.70 -0.77 -0.09
C ARG A 265 9.91 -0.08 -0.74
N PHE A 266 11.03 -0.79 -0.81
CA PHE A 266 12.21 -0.34 -1.56
C PHE A 266 11.85 -0.10 -3.03
N ASP A 267 11.23 -1.09 -3.70
CA ASP A 267 10.80 -0.99 -5.09
C ASP A 267 9.80 0.16 -5.28
N PHE A 268 8.83 0.32 -4.36
CA PHE A 268 7.87 1.42 -4.38
C PHE A 268 8.56 2.80 -4.33
N PHE A 269 9.54 2.99 -3.44
CA PHE A 269 10.24 4.27 -3.33
C PHE A 269 11.15 4.53 -4.54
N ARG A 270 11.79 3.48 -5.05
CA ARG A 270 12.55 3.53 -6.31
C ARG A 270 11.66 4.03 -7.45
N ASP A 271 10.51 3.40 -7.66
CA ASP A 271 9.60 3.73 -8.76
C ASP A 271 9.08 5.18 -8.67
N LEU A 272 8.84 5.70 -7.45
CA LEU A 272 8.48 7.11 -7.24
C LEU A 272 9.61 8.08 -7.60
N LEU A 273 10.87 7.69 -7.46
CA LEU A 273 12.01 8.52 -7.80
C LEU A 273 12.43 8.38 -9.27
N ASP A 274 12.23 7.22 -9.90
CA ASP A 274 12.40 7.03 -11.34
C ASP A 274 11.53 8.01 -12.13
N GLU A 275 10.30 8.29 -11.66
CA GLU A 275 9.37 9.25 -12.27
C GLU A 275 9.90 10.70 -12.30
N VAL A 276 10.85 11.03 -11.43
CA VAL A 276 11.45 12.37 -11.33
C VAL A 276 12.91 12.38 -11.79
N GLY A 277 13.31 11.35 -12.51
CA GLY A 277 14.57 11.32 -13.26
C GLY A 277 15.77 10.74 -12.51
N PHE A 278 15.57 10.11 -11.36
CA PHE A 278 16.65 9.36 -10.72
C PHE A 278 16.87 8.02 -11.43
N SER A 279 18.12 7.64 -11.61
CA SER A 279 18.53 6.33 -12.10
C SER A 279 19.11 5.50 -10.95
N TRP A 280 18.77 4.19 -10.89
CA TRP A 280 19.13 3.34 -9.77
C TRP A 280 20.14 2.25 -10.12
N VAL A 281 21.06 2.01 -9.17
CA VAL A 281 21.85 0.79 -9.07
C VAL A 281 21.46 0.12 -7.75
N VAL A 282 21.00 -1.12 -7.83
CA VAL A 282 20.54 -1.89 -6.65
C VAL A 282 21.56 -2.97 -6.36
N ASP A 283 22.08 -2.98 -5.15
CA ASP A 283 23.04 -3.97 -4.71
C ASP A 283 22.36 -5.32 -4.41
N SER A 284 23.16 -6.37 -4.30
CA SER A 284 22.72 -7.63 -3.72
C SER A 284 22.26 -7.40 -2.27
N PRO A 285 21.29 -8.18 -1.75
CA PRO A 285 20.88 -8.04 -0.36
C PRO A 285 22.05 -8.15 0.60
N HIS A 286 22.17 -7.18 1.51
CA HIS A 286 23.22 -7.14 2.53
C HIS A 286 22.78 -7.85 3.80
N VAL A 287 23.74 -8.48 4.49
CA VAL A 287 23.56 -9.08 5.82
C VAL A 287 24.67 -8.54 6.71
N THR A 288 24.31 -7.77 7.72
CA THR A 288 25.28 -7.20 8.67
C THR A 288 25.00 -7.68 10.08
N ALA A 289 26.02 -8.16 10.77
CA ALA A 289 25.90 -8.61 12.15
C ALA A 289 25.49 -7.44 13.06
N GLY A 290 24.36 -7.60 13.76
CA GLY A 290 23.82 -6.58 14.68
C GLY A 290 22.86 -5.55 14.02
N LEU A 291 22.64 -5.64 12.70
CA LEU A 291 21.56 -4.92 12.00
C LEU A 291 20.44 -5.90 11.62
N ASN A 292 19.17 -5.47 11.78
CA ASN A 292 17.99 -6.25 11.42
C ASN A 292 18.00 -7.70 11.97
N GLU A 293 18.49 -7.91 13.17
CA GLU A 293 18.59 -9.25 13.78
C GLU A 293 19.36 -10.28 12.90
N GLY A 294 20.28 -9.81 12.06
CA GLY A 294 21.03 -10.65 11.10
C GLY A 294 20.22 -11.07 9.87
N LYS A 295 19.02 -10.49 9.65
CA LYS A 295 18.22 -10.75 8.44
C LYS A 295 18.69 -9.85 7.29
N PRO A 296 18.55 -10.30 6.03
CA PRO A 296 18.95 -9.52 4.87
C PRO A 296 18.11 -8.23 4.75
N TYR A 297 18.75 -7.15 4.31
CA TYR A 297 18.12 -5.89 3.95
C TYR A 297 18.59 -5.43 2.56
N GLN A 298 17.77 -4.63 1.88
CA GLN A 298 18.08 -4.11 0.56
C GLN A 298 18.79 -2.77 0.68
N VAL A 299 19.86 -2.57 -0.09
CA VAL A 299 20.53 -1.27 -0.28
C VAL A 299 20.47 -0.93 -1.76
N GLY A 300 20.30 0.34 -2.07
CA GLY A 300 20.36 0.84 -3.43
C GLY A 300 20.84 2.28 -3.47
N HIS A 301 21.44 2.63 -4.61
CA HIS A 301 21.97 3.95 -4.88
C HIS A 301 21.23 4.55 -6.05
N ALA A 302 20.63 5.73 -5.85
CA ALA A 302 20.03 6.50 -6.90
C ALA A 302 20.95 7.66 -7.27
N ARG A 303 20.88 8.08 -8.53
CA ARG A 303 21.68 9.17 -9.07
C ARG A 303 20.82 10.05 -9.98
N PHE A 304 20.92 11.37 -9.75
CA PHE A 304 20.40 12.40 -10.64
C PHE A 304 21.53 13.34 -11.00
N LYS A 305 21.65 13.70 -12.28
CA LYS A 305 22.69 14.61 -12.75
C LYS A 305 22.12 15.63 -13.71
N SER A 306 22.42 16.92 -13.47
CA SER A 306 22.04 18.02 -14.35
C SER A 306 23.02 19.18 -14.23
N SER A 307 23.46 19.73 -15.34
CA SER A 307 24.28 20.95 -15.37
C SER A 307 23.48 22.21 -15.01
N ASP A 308 22.14 22.13 -14.92
CA ASP A 308 21.29 23.24 -14.49
C ASP A 308 21.10 23.17 -12.96
N PRO A 309 21.60 24.18 -12.21
CA PRO A 309 21.42 24.26 -10.76
C PRO A 309 19.95 24.25 -10.33
N THR A 310 19.04 24.79 -11.14
CA THR A 310 17.61 24.80 -10.86
C THR A 310 17.05 23.38 -10.87
N ALA A 311 17.45 22.58 -11.87
CA ALA A 311 17.03 21.17 -11.96
C ALA A 311 17.56 20.33 -10.79
N VAL A 312 18.74 20.65 -10.24
CA VAL A 312 19.27 20.00 -9.02
C VAL A 312 18.41 20.34 -7.80
N CYS A 313 18.02 21.62 -7.64
CA CYS A 313 17.09 22.03 -6.58
C CYS A 313 15.73 21.37 -6.73
N ASP A 314 15.16 21.30 -7.93
CA ASP A 314 13.87 20.66 -8.20
C ASP A 314 13.90 19.15 -7.92
N ALA A 315 15.03 18.49 -8.22
CA ALA A 315 15.23 17.08 -7.88
C ALA A 315 15.27 16.86 -6.36
N LEU A 316 15.95 17.72 -5.61
CA LEU A 316 16.00 17.69 -4.15
C LEU A 316 14.62 17.95 -3.52
N GLU A 317 13.88 18.94 -4.02
CA GLU A 317 12.51 19.24 -3.59
C GLU A 317 11.58 18.06 -3.89
N SER A 318 11.65 17.52 -5.09
CA SER A 318 10.89 16.34 -5.50
C SER A 318 11.20 15.10 -4.67
N LEU A 319 12.46 14.89 -4.29
CA LEU A 319 12.88 13.80 -3.40
C LEU A 319 12.33 14.01 -2.00
N GLY A 320 12.48 15.19 -1.42
CA GLY A 320 11.97 15.53 -0.09
C GLY A 320 10.46 15.31 0.02
N ALA A 321 9.70 15.70 -1.00
CA ALA A 321 8.23 15.54 -1.03
C ALA A 321 7.76 14.08 -1.09
N ARG A 322 8.64 13.12 -1.40
CA ARG A 322 8.28 11.70 -1.52
C ARG A 322 8.60 10.86 -0.29
N ILE A 323 9.42 11.36 0.62
CA ILE A 323 9.88 10.58 1.77
C ILE A 323 8.73 10.20 2.71
N VAL A 324 7.74 11.05 2.92
CA VAL A 324 6.60 10.78 3.80
C VAL A 324 5.83 9.51 3.43
N PHE A 325 5.80 9.15 2.15
CA PHE A 325 5.02 8.01 1.66
C PHE A 325 5.62 6.64 2.01
N VAL A 326 6.88 6.56 2.45
CA VAL A 326 7.48 5.31 2.95
C VAL A 326 7.18 5.05 4.43
N ILE A 327 6.71 6.09 5.17
CA ILE A 327 6.34 5.97 6.58
C ILE A 327 5.13 5.04 6.71
N ASP A 328 5.23 4.02 7.55
CA ASP A 328 4.18 2.99 7.79
C ASP A 328 3.62 2.31 6.51
N TRP A 329 4.30 2.45 5.37
CA TRP A 329 3.85 1.91 4.07
C TRP A 329 3.59 0.40 4.13
N ASN A 330 4.49 -0.37 4.74
CA ASN A 330 4.33 -1.82 4.83
C ASN A 330 3.14 -2.24 5.70
N ARG A 331 2.81 -1.44 6.72
CA ARG A 331 1.61 -1.60 7.54
C ARG A 331 0.36 -1.35 6.71
N ALA A 332 0.31 -0.26 5.96
CA ALA A 332 -0.80 0.07 5.07
C ALA A 332 -0.99 -1.01 3.99
N ARG A 333 0.09 -1.43 3.32
CA ARG A 333 0.06 -2.49 2.32
C ARG A 333 -0.54 -3.80 2.87
N LYS A 334 -0.04 -4.27 4.04
CA LYS A 334 -0.54 -5.50 4.66
C LYS A 334 -2.03 -5.43 4.98
N ARG A 335 -2.52 -4.27 5.41
CA ARG A 335 -3.94 -4.06 5.73
C ARG A 335 -4.81 -3.95 4.48
N LEU A 336 -4.34 -3.29 3.41
CA LEU A 336 -5.02 -3.26 2.12
C LEU A 336 -5.15 -4.66 1.50
N MET A 337 -4.15 -5.53 1.69
CA MET A 337 -4.18 -6.92 1.21
C MET A 337 -5.28 -7.79 1.84
N LEU A 338 -5.93 -7.34 2.90
CA LEU A 338 -7.13 -7.99 3.45
C LEU A 338 -8.34 -7.80 2.51
N PHE A 339 -8.31 -6.82 1.62
CA PHE A 339 -9.43 -6.43 0.77
C PHE A 339 -9.17 -6.63 -0.72
N VAL A 340 -7.92 -6.56 -1.14
CA VAL A 340 -7.50 -6.66 -2.55
C VAL A 340 -6.22 -7.48 -2.71
N SER A 341 -5.88 -7.85 -3.93
CA SER A 341 -4.63 -8.55 -4.24
C SER A 341 -3.40 -7.68 -3.93
N LYS A 342 -2.24 -8.33 -3.73
CA LYS A 342 -0.98 -7.62 -3.42
C LYS A 342 -0.59 -6.59 -4.51
N PRO A 343 -0.68 -6.89 -5.81
CA PRO A 343 -0.40 -5.89 -6.85
C PRO A 343 -1.32 -4.67 -6.77
N VAL A 344 -2.62 -4.88 -6.56
CA VAL A 344 -3.62 -3.82 -6.43
C VAL A 344 -3.36 -2.96 -5.17
N ALA A 345 -3.02 -3.58 -4.04
CA ALA A 345 -2.66 -2.85 -2.82
C ALA A 345 -1.44 -1.93 -3.03
N ILE A 346 -0.42 -2.39 -3.78
CA ILE A 346 0.76 -1.59 -4.13
C ILE A 346 0.36 -0.46 -5.10
N ALA A 347 -0.45 -0.74 -6.11
CA ALA A 347 -0.92 0.27 -7.07
C ALA A 347 -1.74 1.37 -6.39
N LEU A 348 -2.59 1.03 -5.41
CA LEU A 348 -3.33 1.99 -4.59
C LEU A 348 -2.41 2.93 -3.82
N LEU A 349 -1.35 2.41 -3.18
CA LEU A 349 -0.38 3.22 -2.46
C LEU A 349 0.44 4.10 -3.41
N HIS A 350 0.74 3.62 -4.61
CA HIS A 350 1.39 4.41 -5.66
C HIS A 350 0.52 5.58 -6.13
N SER A 351 -0.76 5.32 -6.43
CA SER A 351 -1.71 6.37 -6.80
C SER A 351 -1.86 7.41 -5.69
N ALA A 352 -1.99 6.96 -4.43
CA ALA A 352 -2.08 7.84 -3.27
C ALA A 352 -0.85 8.75 -3.10
N ALA A 353 0.35 8.22 -3.37
CA ALA A 353 1.59 9.00 -3.32
C ALA A 353 1.68 10.01 -4.47
N ARG A 354 1.36 9.61 -5.70
CA ARG A 354 1.33 10.50 -6.88
C ARG A 354 0.33 11.64 -6.73
N GLU A 355 -0.83 11.35 -6.16
CA GLU A 355 -1.90 12.33 -5.91
C GLU A 355 -1.70 13.09 -4.59
N GLN A 356 -0.60 12.87 -3.90
CA GLN A 356 -0.16 13.58 -2.69
C GLN A 356 -1.16 13.56 -1.52
N HIS A 357 -1.93 12.48 -1.36
CA HIS A 357 -2.83 12.31 -0.20
C HIS A 357 -2.37 11.21 0.77
N GLY A 358 -1.57 10.25 0.34
CA GLY A 358 -0.97 9.24 1.20
C GLY A 358 -1.97 8.27 1.86
N HIS A 359 -1.45 7.44 2.77
CA HIS A 359 -2.21 6.36 3.43
C HIS A 359 -2.34 6.54 4.95
N MET A 360 -1.61 7.50 5.54
CA MET A 360 -1.58 7.66 7.01
C MET A 360 -2.93 8.12 7.57
N GLY A 361 -3.66 9.00 6.85
CA GLY A 361 -4.99 9.44 7.26
C GLY A 361 -5.97 8.27 7.41
N TRP A 362 -5.94 7.31 6.46
CA TRP A 362 -6.74 6.09 6.54
C TRP A 362 -6.34 5.21 7.73
N LEU A 363 -5.03 5.01 7.97
CA LEU A 363 -4.55 4.24 9.12
C LEU A 363 -5.02 4.83 10.45
N LEU A 364 -5.03 6.16 10.57
CA LEU A 364 -5.49 6.88 11.77
C LEU A 364 -7.01 6.87 11.92
N ALA A 365 -7.75 6.90 10.82
CA ALA A 365 -9.21 6.81 10.82
C ALA A 365 -9.73 5.40 11.16
N GLY A 366 -8.85 4.41 11.37
CA GLY A 366 -9.20 3.05 11.75
C GLY A 366 -8.64 1.96 10.83
N GLY A 367 -8.09 2.32 9.67
CA GLY A 367 -7.48 1.38 8.74
C GLY A 367 -8.45 0.28 8.29
N GLU A 368 -8.04 -0.97 8.46
CA GLU A 368 -8.86 -2.14 8.11
C GLU A 368 -10.17 -2.23 8.90
N ARG A 369 -10.15 -1.81 10.16
CA ARG A 369 -11.35 -1.82 10.99
C ARG A 369 -12.44 -0.93 10.40
N LEU A 370 -12.09 0.27 9.93
CA LEU A 370 -13.01 1.19 9.27
C LEU A 370 -13.69 0.53 8.06
N VAL A 371 -12.94 -0.21 7.23
CA VAL A 371 -13.48 -0.88 6.04
C VAL A 371 -14.41 -2.03 6.46
N TYR A 372 -14.01 -2.87 7.42
CA TYR A 372 -14.86 -3.97 7.91
C TYR A 372 -16.15 -3.47 8.55
N GLU A 373 -16.10 -2.44 9.39
CA GLU A 373 -17.29 -1.83 10.00
C GLU A 373 -18.23 -1.26 8.92
N THR A 374 -17.66 -0.62 7.90
CA THR A 374 -18.43 -0.11 6.75
C THR A 374 -19.12 -1.24 5.97
N MET A 375 -18.41 -2.35 5.71
CA MET A 375 -18.97 -3.53 5.03
C MET A 375 -20.11 -4.18 5.83
N GLN A 376 -19.92 -4.37 7.15
CA GLN A 376 -20.93 -4.98 8.03
C GLN A 376 -22.19 -4.14 8.15
N GLN A 377 -22.05 -2.82 8.24
CA GLN A 377 -23.20 -1.92 8.38
C GLN A 377 -23.96 -1.73 7.07
N PHE A 378 -23.34 -1.98 5.92
CA PHE A 378 -23.98 -1.87 4.63
C PHE A 378 -24.92 -3.06 4.36
N ASP A 379 -24.40 -4.28 4.36
CA ASP A 379 -25.17 -5.53 4.21
C ASP A 379 -24.30 -6.72 4.67
N ASP A 380 -24.64 -7.32 5.79
CA ASP A 380 -23.96 -8.48 6.39
C ASP A 380 -24.06 -9.77 5.55
N LYS A 381 -25.02 -9.82 4.62
CA LYS A 381 -25.20 -10.96 3.70
C LYS A 381 -24.39 -10.82 2.43
N LEU A 382 -24.17 -9.58 1.98
CA LEU A 382 -23.37 -9.30 0.79
C LEU A 382 -21.87 -9.50 1.08
N PHE A 383 -21.41 -9.03 2.25
CA PHE A 383 -20.01 -9.08 2.65
C PHE A 383 -19.77 -10.16 3.69
N ARG A 384 -19.05 -11.22 3.33
CA ARG A 384 -18.70 -12.30 4.25
C ARG A 384 -17.41 -11.98 4.99
N ILE A 385 -17.36 -12.32 6.29
CA ILE A 385 -16.15 -12.20 7.10
C ILE A 385 -15.07 -13.10 6.49
N GLY A 386 -13.89 -12.53 6.22
CA GLY A 386 -12.75 -13.23 5.63
C GLY A 386 -12.74 -13.29 4.10
N GLU A 387 -13.80 -12.86 3.42
CA GLU A 387 -13.81 -12.69 1.97
C GLU A 387 -13.25 -11.31 1.59
N ARG A 388 -12.37 -11.27 0.59
CA ARG A 388 -11.80 -10.00 0.13
C ARG A 388 -12.83 -9.18 -0.61
N LEU A 389 -12.72 -7.85 -0.47
CA LEU A 389 -13.64 -6.90 -1.11
C LEU A 389 -13.64 -7.00 -2.64
N ASP A 390 -12.48 -7.31 -3.25
CA ASP A 390 -12.37 -7.47 -4.71
C ASP A 390 -13.08 -8.73 -5.24
N VAL A 391 -13.31 -9.73 -4.41
CA VAL A 391 -14.13 -10.90 -4.77
C VAL A 391 -15.61 -10.52 -4.80
N THR A 392 -16.05 -9.72 -3.83
CA THR A 392 -17.46 -9.30 -3.72
C THR A 392 -17.82 -8.18 -4.69
N LEU A 393 -17.01 -7.13 -4.80
CA LEU A 393 -17.26 -5.98 -5.68
C LEU A 393 -16.59 -6.11 -7.07
N GLY A 394 -15.54 -6.95 -7.17
CA GLY A 394 -14.55 -7.05 -8.22
C GLY A 394 -13.42 -6.03 -8.11
N GLU A 395 -12.37 -6.33 -8.83
CA GLU A 395 -11.09 -5.64 -8.70
C GLU A 395 -11.21 -4.13 -8.95
N VAL A 396 -11.84 -3.73 -10.06
CA VAL A 396 -11.94 -2.32 -10.46
C VAL A 396 -12.77 -1.49 -9.46
N ALA A 397 -13.93 -2.02 -9.02
CA ALA A 397 -14.79 -1.31 -8.08
C ALA A 397 -14.17 -1.25 -6.68
N ALA A 398 -13.54 -2.33 -6.22
CA ALA A 398 -12.82 -2.37 -4.95
C ALA A 398 -11.63 -1.41 -4.95
N GLN A 399 -10.85 -1.38 -6.04
CA GLN A 399 -9.73 -0.45 -6.20
C GLN A 399 -10.19 1.01 -6.18
N ARG A 400 -11.27 1.34 -6.89
CA ARG A 400 -11.85 2.69 -6.91
C ARG A 400 -12.34 3.11 -5.53
N PHE A 401 -13.08 2.25 -4.84
CA PHE A 401 -13.57 2.50 -3.49
C PHE A 401 -12.42 2.76 -2.52
N LEU A 402 -11.41 1.88 -2.48
CA LEU A 402 -10.27 2.03 -1.57
C LEU A 402 -9.41 3.25 -1.91
N GLY A 403 -9.22 3.57 -3.20
CA GLY A 403 -8.51 4.77 -3.63
C GLY A 403 -9.22 6.05 -3.18
N GLN A 404 -10.54 6.13 -3.37
CA GLN A 404 -11.35 7.25 -2.90
C GLN A 404 -11.33 7.34 -1.36
N LEU A 405 -11.41 6.20 -0.66
CA LEU A 405 -11.34 6.17 0.80
C LEU A 405 -10.00 6.67 1.33
N LEU A 406 -8.87 6.28 0.72
CA LEU A 406 -7.54 6.79 1.09
C LEU A 406 -7.47 8.31 0.94
N ARG A 407 -7.96 8.87 -0.17
CA ARG A 407 -8.02 10.30 -0.42
C ARG A 407 -8.88 11.01 0.62
N THR A 408 -10.14 10.61 0.75
CA THR A 408 -11.11 11.21 1.67
C THR A 408 -10.63 11.16 3.11
N ALA A 409 -10.10 10.01 3.55
CA ALA A 409 -9.54 9.87 4.90
C ALA A 409 -8.33 10.80 5.10
N SER A 410 -7.45 10.94 4.11
CA SER A 410 -6.31 11.86 4.20
C SER A 410 -6.77 13.31 4.33
N GLU A 411 -7.69 13.77 3.47
CA GLU A 411 -8.21 15.12 3.44
C GLU A 411 -8.95 15.47 4.74
N MET A 412 -9.87 14.63 5.19
CA MET A 412 -10.67 14.85 6.40
C MET A 412 -9.82 14.83 7.68
N MET A 413 -8.90 13.88 7.79
CA MET A 413 -8.01 13.79 8.95
C MET A 413 -7.05 14.97 9.02
N GLN A 414 -6.58 15.50 7.87
CA GLN A 414 -5.77 16.74 7.84
C GLN A 414 -6.57 17.97 8.29
N GLN A 415 -7.89 17.99 8.06
CA GLN A 415 -8.79 19.03 8.56
C GLN A 415 -9.12 18.87 10.05
N GLY A 416 -8.62 17.82 10.70
CA GLY A 416 -8.89 17.54 12.11
C GLY A 416 -10.29 16.99 12.38
N LEU A 417 -10.99 16.50 11.35
CA LEU A 417 -12.31 15.89 11.50
C LEU A 417 -12.22 14.55 12.25
N PRO A 418 -13.23 14.20 13.06
CA PRO A 418 -13.26 12.92 13.77
C PRO A 418 -13.32 11.72 12.81
N ALA A 419 -12.72 10.59 13.20
CA ALA A 419 -12.77 9.34 12.43
C ALA A 419 -14.22 8.86 12.11
N ALA A 420 -15.20 9.24 12.94
CA ALA A 420 -16.61 8.94 12.69
C ALA A 420 -17.13 9.56 11.39
N VAL A 421 -16.70 10.78 11.05
CA VAL A 421 -17.08 11.45 9.79
C VAL A 421 -16.48 10.73 8.60
N VAL A 422 -15.23 10.25 8.74
CA VAL A 422 -14.60 9.40 7.70
C VAL A 422 -15.38 8.09 7.52
N ALA A 423 -15.90 7.52 8.61
CA ALA A 423 -16.71 6.31 8.56
C ALA A 423 -18.06 6.54 7.83
N ASP A 424 -18.71 7.68 8.04
CA ASP A 424 -19.93 8.03 7.33
C ASP A 424 -19.69 8.19 5.83
N GLU A 425 -18.61 8.86 5.43
CA GLU A 425 -18.25 8.99 4.02
C GLU A 425 -17.84 7.64 3.41
N ALA A 426 -17.15 6.77 4.16
CA ALA A 426 -16.82 5.43 3.71
C ALA A 426 -18.09 4.62 3.35
N ARG A 427 -19.17 4.75 4.14
CA ARG A 427 -20.47 4.11 3.84
C ARG A 427 -21.09 4.65 2.55
N LEU A 428 -21.03 5.95 2.32
CA LEU A 428 -21.50 6.56 1.08
C LEU A 428 -20.70 6.08 -0.12
N LEU A 429 -19.36 6.03 -0.02
CA LEU A 429 -18.48 5.53 -1.06
C LEU A 429 -18.75 4.04 -1.36
N LEU A 430 -18.92 3.21 -0.33
CA LEU A 430 -19.25 1.79 -0.50
C LEU A 430 -20.63 1.62 -1.16
N SER A 431 -21.62 2.41 -0.74
CA SER A 431 -22.95 2.41 -1.34
C SER A 431 -22.89 2.73 -2.85
N ARG A 432 -22.11 3.73 -3.24
CA ARG A 432 -21.88 4.06 -4.67
C ARG A 432 -21.17 2.91 -5.40
N ALA A 433 -20.11 2.34 -4.79
CA ALA A 433 -19.37 1.23 -5.40
C ALA A 433 -20.24 -0.02 -5.61
N VAL A 434 -21.12 -0.35 -4.64
CA VAL A 434 -22.06 -1.46 -4.75
C VAL A 434 -23.11 -1.17 -5.83
N ARG A 435 -23.63 0.05 -5.91
CA ARG A 435 -24.58 0.46 -6.97
C ARG A 435 -23.94 0.42 -8.36
N GLN A 436 -22.69 0.84 -8.51
CA GLN A 436 -21.95 0.83 -9.77
C GLN A 436 -21.63 -0.58 -10.28
N ARG A 437 -21.69 -1.60 -9.44
CA ARG A 437 -21.47 -2.99 -9.82
C ARG A 437 -22.72 -3.80 -9.62
N SER A 438 -23.63 -3.70 -10.56
CA SER A 438 -24.74 -4.61 -10.63
C SER A 438 -24.27 -5.92 -11.28
N PHE A 439 -23.78 -6.85 -10.48
CA PHE A 439 -23.55 -8.24 -10.88
C PHE A 439 -24.76 -8.82 -11.64
N GLU A 440 -25.95 -8.38 -11.26
CA GLU A 440 -27.20 -8.71 -11.93
C GLU A 440 -27.16 -8.29 -13.40
N PHE A 441 -26.77 -7.05 -13.70
CA PHE A 441 -26.71 -6.57 -15.09
C PHE A 441 -25.52 -7.12 -15.88
N ASP A 442 -24.39 -7.49 -15.21
CA ASP A 442 -23.30 -8.20 -15.87
C ASP A 442 -23.75 -9.60 -16.32
N LEU A 443 -24.50 -10.33 -15.47
CA LEU A 443 -25.08 -11.62 -15.85
C LEU A 443 -26.12 -11.47 -16.97
N LEU A 444 -26.96 -10.44 -16.90
CA LEU A 444 -27.98 -10.17 -17.91
C LEU A 444 -27.34 -9.79 -19.26
N ALA A 445 -26.26 -9.00 -19.25
CA ALA A 445 -25.54 -8.63 -20.46
C ALA A 445 -24.86 -9.84 -21.11
N ASP A 446 -24.21 -10.71 -20.33
CA ASP A 446 -23.62 -11.95 -20.84
C ASP A 446 -24.70 -12.88 -21.41
N HIS A 447 -25.87 -12.97 -20.76
CA HIS A 447 -27.00 -13.74 -21.21
C HIS A 447 -27.59 -13.17 -22.50
N ALA A 448 -27.81 -11.84 -22.58
CA ALA A 448 -28.31 -11.17 -23.78
C ALA A 448 -27.36 -11.34 -24.98
N ALA A 449 -26.04 -11.30 -24.76
CA ALA A 449 -25.04 -11.58 -25.78
C ALA A 449 -25.14 -13.03 -26.31
N THR A 450 -25.44 -13.97 -25.42
CA THR A 450 -25.62 -15.39 -25.78
C THR A 450 -26.88 -15.60 -26.62
N ILE A 451 -28.02 -14.97 -26.25
CA ILE A 451 -29.25 -14.97 -27.01
C ILE A 451 -29.05 -14.36 -28.41
N HIS A 452 -28.35 -13.23 -28.48
CA HIS A 452 -28.02 -12.59 -29.75
C HIS A 452 -27.21 -13.52 -30.67
N ALA A 453 -26.19 -14.20 -30.12
CA ALA A 453 -25.36 -15.15 -30.87
C ALA A 453 -26.18 -16.35 -31.39
N LEU A 454 -27.16 -16.83 -30.60
CA LEU A 454 -28.11 -17.87 -31.06
C LEU A 454 -28.97 -17.38 -32.24
N ALA A 455 -29.52 -16.19 -32.14
CA ALA A 455 -30.36 -15.62 -33.21
C ALA A 455 -29.57 -15.33 -34.49
N GLU A 456 -28.32 -14.82 -34.36
CA GLU A 456 -27.42 -14.60 -35.50
C GLU A 456 -27.05 -15.91 -36.20
N ALA A 457 -26.75 -16.93 -35.43
CA ALA A 457 -26.46 -18.26 -35.97
C ALA A 457 -27.68 -18.89 -36.64
N LEU A 458 -28.91 -18.67 -36.12
CA LEU A 458 -30.14 -19.14 -36.72
C LEU A 458 -30.36 -18.49 -38.09
N ASP A 459 -30.21 -17.17 -38.19
CA ASP A 459 -30.35 -16.44 -39.46
C ASP A 459 -29.34 -16.92 -40.50
N MET A 460 -28.07 -17.07 -40.09
CA MET A 460 -27.00 -17.60 -40.96
C MET A 460 -27.27 -19.04 -41.40
N SER A 461 -27.79 -19.90 -40.52
CA SER A 461 -28.10 -21.29 -40.83
C SER A 461 -29.29 -21.41 -41.77
N LEU A 462 -30.30 -20.61 -41.55
CA LEU A 462 -31.47 -20.53 -42.46
C LEU A 462 -31.06 -20.05 -43.85
N GLU A 463 -30.25 -19.00 -43.95
CA GLU A 463 -29.72 -18.53 -45.24
C GLU A 463 -28.87 -19.61 -45.96
N ALA A 464 -28.05 -20.31 -45.20
CA ALA A 464 -27.25 -21.41 -45.73
C ALA A 464 -28.16 -22.55 -46.27
N LEU A 465 -29.16 -22.98 -45.50
CA LEU A 465 -30.15 -23.98 -45.94
C LEU A 465 -30.86 -23.55 -47.23
N LEU A 466 -31.35 -22.32 -47.26
CA LEU A 466 -32.09 -21.74 -48.37
C LEU A 466 -31.21 -21.57 -49.64
N SER A 467 -29.89 -21.46 -49.46
CA SER A 467 -28.87 -21.38 -50.52
C SER A 467 -28.35 -22.75 -50.98
N GLY A 468 -28.80 -23.85 -50.36
CA GLY A 468 -28.45 -25.21 -50.74
C GLY A 468 -27.11 -25.70 -50.15
N ALA A 469 -26.72 -25.22 -48.93
CA ALA A 469 -25.55 -25.71 -48.21
C ALA A 469 -25.71 -27.16 -47.70
N ASP A 470 -24.58 -27.84 -47.47
CA ASP A 470 -24.56 -29.21 -46.96
C ASP A 470 -25.17 -29.34 -45.56
N ALA A 471 -25.97 -30.38 -45.33
CA ALA A 471 -26.56 -30.71 -44.02
C ALA A 471 -25.55 -30.82 -42.88
N VAL A 472 -24.29 -31.26 -43.16
CA VAL A 472 -23.22 -31.37 -42.19
C VAL A 472 -22.79 -30.04 -41.57
N ASP A 473 -22.84 -28.92 -42.33
CA ASP A 473 -22.51 -27.61 -41.80
C ASP A 473 -23.61 -27.09 -40.88
N ILE A 474 -24.86 -27.43 -41.13
CA ILE A 474 -26.00 -27.09 -40.31
C ILE A 474 -26.03 -27.85 -38.99
N GLU A 475 -25.68 -29.16 -39.01
CA GLU A 475 -25.50 -29.94 -37.76
C GLU A 475 -24.36 -29.41 -36.87
N ARG A 476 -23.30 -28.89 -37.46
CA ARG A 476 -22.24 -28.20 -36.67
C ARG A 476 -22.73 -26.95 -35.97
N ILE A 477 -23.63 -26.21 -36.62
CA ILE A 477 -24.20 -24.98 -36.02
C ILE A 477 -25.19 -25.37 -34.93
N ASP A 478 -26.04 -26.39 -35.12
CA ASP A 478 -26.91 -26.94 -34.08
C ASP A 478 -26.13 -27.37 -32.84
N SER A 479 -25.04 -28.09 -33.02
CA SER A 479 -24.17 -28.47 -31.88
C SER A 479 -23.61 -27.29 -31.11
N ARG A 480 -23.30 -26.16 -31.77
CA ARG A 480 -22.90 -24.91 -31.13
C ARG A 480 -24.07 -24.19 -30.45
N ALA A 481 -25.28 -24.26 -31.01
CA ALA A 481 -26.47 -23.70 -30.39
C ALA A 481 -26.73 -24.33 -29.02
N LYS A 482 -26.63 -25.66 -28.91
CA LYS A 482 -26.71 -26.39 -27.62
C LYS A 482 -25.65 -25.97 -26.60
N GLU A 483 -24.45 -25.64 -27.05
CA GLU A 483 -23.39 -25.13 -26.15
C GLU A 483 -23.74 -23.72 -25.65
N TRP A 484 -24.30 -22.87 -26.50
CA TRP A 484 -24.72 -21.51 -26.11
C TRP A 484 -25.94 -21.52 -25.20
N GLU A 485 -26.94 -22.36 -25.45
CA GLU A 485 -28.09 -22.55 -24.56
C GLU A 485 -27.63 -23.02 -23.18
N ARG A 486 -26.76 -24.04 -23.12
CA ARG A 486 -26.19 -24.50 -21.85
C ARG A 486 -25.44 -23.37 -21.11
N ARG A 487 -24.77 -22.48 -21.85
CA ARG A 487 -24.11 -21.29 -21.24
C ARG A 487 -25.12 -20.29 -20.70
N ALA A 488 -26.25 -20.07 -21.37
CA ALA A 488 -27.36 -19.25 -20.89
C ALA A 488 -27.93 -19.80 -19.59
N ASP A 489 -28.20 -21.12 -19.55
CA ASP A 489 -28.65 -21.87 -18.38
C ASP A 489 -27.66 -21.75 -17.20
N GLU A 490 -26.35 -21.86 -17.44
CA GLU A 490 -25.32 -21.66 -16.41
C GLU A 490 -25.35 -20.23 -15.82
N LEU A 491 -25.67 -19.21 -16.62
CA LEU A 491 -25.80 -17.82 -16.14
C LEU A 491 -27.06 -17.65 -15.29
N LEU A 492 -28.17 -18.27 -15.66
CA LEU A 492 -29.40 -18.32 -14.85
C LEU A 492 -29.17 -19.05 -13.53
N ILE A 493 -28.49 -20.20 -13.55
CA ILE A 493 -28.11 -20.95 -12.34
C ILE A 493 -27.22 -20.10 -11.42
N LYS A 494 -26.26 -19.37 -11.95
CA LYS A 494 -25.43 -18.42 -11.19
C LYS A 494 -26.26 -17.33 -10.54
N ALA A 495 -27.24 -16.76 -11.28
CA ALA A 495 -28.16 -15.77 -10.76
C ALA A 495 -29.00 -16.35 -9.60
N ARG A 496 -29.62 -17.51 -9.79
CA ARG A 496 -30.40 -18.22 -8.76
C ARG A 496 -29.56 -18.51 -7.51
N ASN A 497 -28.40 -19.09 -7.66
CA ASN A 497 -27.52 -19.47 -6.53
C ASN A 497 -27.06 -18.27 -5.70
N ARG A 498 -26.91 -17.10 -6.30
CA ARG A 498 -26.42 -15.91 -5.62
C ARG A 498 -27.53 -15.03 -5.06
N LEU A 499 -28.66 -14.94 -5.73
CA LEU A 499 -29.73 -14.00 -5.45
C LEU A 499 -30.96 -14.62 -4.73
N ASP A 500 -31.23 -15.91 -4.92
CA ASP A 500 -32.42 -16.61 -4.40
C ASP A 500 -32.30 -17.04 -2.92
N ARG A 501 -31.36 -16.47 -2.19
CA ARG A 501 -31.17 -16.79 -0.74
C ARG A 501 -32.20 -16.11 0.17
N ARG A 502 -33.10 -15.30 -0.38
CA ARG A 502 -34.18 -14.64 0.37
C ARG A 502 -35.47 -15.45 0.26
N PRO A 503 -36.34 -15.45 1.30
CA PRO A 503 -37.63 -16.16 1.25
C PRO A 503 -38.64 -15.52 0.28
N THR A 504 -38.32 -14.37 -0.29
CA THR A 504 -39.15 -13.67 -1.30
C THR A 504 -38.54 -13.84 -2.68
N ARG A 505 -39.39 -14.16 -3.67
CA ARG A 505 -39.03 -14.30 -5.08
C ARG A 505 -38.27 -13.07 -5.58
N ASN A 506 -37.12 -13.26 -6.21
CA ASN A 506 -36.29 -12.15 -6.69
C ASN A 506 -36.76 -11.73 -8.11
N PRO A 507 -37.24 -10.49 -8.32
CA PRO A 507 -37.70 -10.03 -9.63
C PRO A 507 -36.65 -10.15 -10.73
N PHE A 508 -35.36 -10.04 -10.39
CA PHE A 508 -34.27 -10.20 -11.36
C PHE A 508 -34.16 -11.65 -11.85
N VAL A 509 -34.29 -12.63 -10.94
CA VAL A 509 -34.25 -14.06 -11.26
C VAL A 509 -35.47 -14.42 -12.13
N ASP A 510 -36.62 -13.86 -11.84
CA ASP A 510 -37.83 -14.06 -12.68
C ASP A 510 -37.65 -13.50 -14.10
N MET A 511 -37.06 -12.31 -14.21
CA MET A 511 -36.73 -11.71 -15.51
C MET A 511 -35.69 -12.56 -16.27
N MET A 512 -34.63 -13.00 -15.60
CA MET A 512 -33.63 -13.89 -16.19
C MET A 512 -34.24 -15.22 -16.66
N SER A 513 -35.22 -15.78 -15.91
CA SER A 513 -35.91 -16.99 -16.34
C SER A 513 -36.70 -16.78 -17.63
N HIS A 514 -37.35 -15.62 -17.81
CA HIS A 514 -38.01 -15.30 -19.09
C HIS A 514 -37.02 -15.05 -20.23
N ALA A 515 -35.82 -14.51 -19.91
CA ALA A 515 -34.76 -14.38 -20.91
C ALA A 515 -34.21 -15.74 -21.33
N ASP A 516 -34.15 -16.69 -20.41
CA ASP A 516 -33.73 -18.06 -20.67
C ASP A 516 -34.72 -18.82 -21.58
N ASP A 517 -36.04 -18.63 -21.39
CA ASP A 517 -37.09 -19.11 -22.30
C ASP A 517 -36.83 -18.68 -23.78
N VAL A 518 -36.10 -17.56 -24.00
CA VAL A 518 -35.70 -17.10 -25.34
C VAL A 518 -34.58 -18.00 -25.89
N ALA A 519 -33.60 -18.32 -25.08
CA ALA A 519 -32.50 -19.20 -25.48
C ALA A 519 -33.00 -20.59 -25.84
N ASP A 520 -33.89 -21.16 -25.00
CA ASP A 520 -34.56 -22.44 -25.26
C ASP A 520 -35.31 -22.45 -26.58
N ALA A 521 -36.11 -21.41 -26.84
CA ALA A 521 -36.89 -21.32 -28.08
C ALA A 521 -35.99 -21.16 -29.33
N LEU A 522 -34.85 -20.45 -29.21
CA LEU A 522 -33.88 -20.33 -30.30
C LEU A 522 -33.11 -21.65 -30.53
N GLU A 523 -32.76 -22.38 -29.47
CA GLU A 523 -32.15 -23.71 -29.60
C GLU A 523 -33.11 -24.69 -30.28
N GLU A 524 -34.36 -24.71 -29.87
CA GLU A 524 -35.40 -25.51 -30.55
C GLU A 524 -35.53 -25.16 -32.05
N ALA A 525 -35.44 -23.86 -32.40
CA ALA A 525 -35.42 -23.43 -33.81
C ALA A 525 -34.21 -24.01 -34.57
N HIS A 526 -33.05 -24.05 -33.97
CA HIS A 526 -31.85 -24.67 -34.55
C HIS A 526 -32.01 -26.19 -34.73
N PHE A 527 -32.58 -26.85 -33.71
CA PHE A 527 -32.86 -28.30 -33.80
C PHE A 527 -33.82 -28.60 -34.96
N VAL A 528 -34.93 -27.89 -35.08
CA VAL A 528 -35.91 -28.06 -36.17
C VAL A 528 -35.26 -27.76 -37.53
N LEU A 529 -34.41 -26.72 -37.61
CA LEU A 529 -33.70 -26.39 -38.83
C LEU A 529 -32.72 -27.53 -39.24
N SER A 530 -32.07 -28.15 -38.26
CA SER A 530 -31.20 -29.32 -38.53
C SER A 530 -32.00 -30.52 -39.08
N LEU A 531 -33.20 -30.75 -38.56
CA LEU A 531 -34.10 -31.79 -39.09
C LEU A 531 -34.55 -31.49 -40.53
N ILE A 532 -34.84 -30.24 -40.85
CA ILE A 532 -35.19 -29.82 -42.22
C ILE A 532 -34.02 -30.12 -43.18
N ALA A 533 -32.80 -29.76 -42.77
CA ALA A 533 -31.60 -30.02 -43.53
C ALA A 533 -31.36 -31.54 -43.79
N GLN A 534 -31.49 -32.35 -42.72
CA GLN A 534 -31.28 -33.83 -42.80
C GLN A 534 -32.34 -34.50 -43.68
N THR A 535 -33.57 -34.03 -43.68
CA THR A 535 -34.64 -34.63 -44.48
C THR A 535 -34.62 -34.20 -45.94
N GLY A 536 -33.78 -33.21 -46.30
CA GLY A 536 -33.70 -32.67 -47.65
C GLY A 536 -34.98 -32.00 -48.16
N ILE A 537 -35.81 -31.48 -47.24
CA ILE A 537 -37.03 -30.78 -47.56
C ILE A 537 -36.68 -29.52 -48.35
N VAL A 538 -37.35 -29.33 -49.49
CA VAL A 538 -37.26 -28.08 -50.28
C VAL A 538 -38.27 -27.09 -49.77
N VAL A 539 -37.81 -25.96 -49.27
CA VAL A 539 -38.70 -24.87 -48.82
C VAL A 539 -39.33 -24.19 -50.04
N PRO A 540 -40.66 -24.05 -50.09
CA PRO A 540 -41.33 -23.36 -51.19
C PRO A 540 -40.91 -21.90 -51.31
N ALA A 541 -40.80 -21.35 -52.54
CA ALA A 541 -40.24 -20.03 -52.78
C ALA A 541 -40.99 -18.88 -52.07
N ALA A 542 -42.31 -18.95 -51.96
CA ALA A 542 -43.11 -17.96 -51.24
C ALA A 542 -42.86 -18.05 -49.71
N THR A 543 -42.78 -19.25 -49.14
CA THR A 543 -42.49 -19.51 -47.75
C THR A 543 -41.04 -19.15 -47.38
N HIS A 544 -40.11 -19.31 -48.33
CA HIS A 544 -38.72 -18.90 -48.17
C HIS A 544 -38.56 -17.43 -47.78
N ALA A 545 -39.23 -16.51 -48.54
CA ALA A 545 -39.15 -15.07 -48.29
C ALA A 545 -39.74 -14.68 -46.91
N GLU A 546 -40.86 -15.30 -46.54
CA GLU A 546 -41.51 -15.05 -45.24
C GLU A 546 -40.66 -15.57 -44.06
N LEU A 547 -40.08 -16.79 -44.16
CA LEU A 547 -39.21 -17.34 -43.13
C LEU A 547 -37.94 -16.49 -42.92
N LYS A 548 -37.32 -16.05 -44.02
CA LYS A 548 -36.17 -15.16 -43.98
C LYS A 548 -36.52 -13.82 -43.29
N SER A 549 -37.67 -13.24 -43.62
CA SER A 549 -38.15 -12.01 -43.00
C SER A 549 -38.38 -12.21 -41.48
N LEU A 550 -38.94 -13.36 -41.07
CA LEU A 550 -39.17 -13.69 -39.68
C LEU A 550 -37.85 -13.88 -38.92
N ALA A 551 -36.86 -14.58 -39.49
CA ALA A 551 -35.55 -14.76 -38.89
C ALA A 551 -34.81 -13.43 -38.67
N LEU A 552 -34.80 -12.56 -39.69
CA LEU A 552 -34.24 -11.22 -39.60
C LEU A 552 -34.94 -10.35 -38.55
N ALA A 553 -36.29 -10.42 -38.46
CA ALA A 553 -37.04 -9.69 -37.42
C ALA A 553 -36.74 -10.22 -36.01
N THR A 554 -36.59 -11.55 -35.85
CA THR A 554 -36.17 -12.20 -34.59
C THR A 554 -34.77 -11.75 -34.18
N LEU A 555 -33.79 -11.76 -35.10
CA LEU A 555 -32.44 -11.26 -34.85
C LEU A 555 -32.48 -9.76 -34.45
N GLY A 556 -33.26 -8.94 -35.15
CA GLY A 556 -33.43 -7.52 -34.80
C GLY A 556 -33.97 -7.31 -33.39
N ALA A 557 -34.94 -8.13 -32.96
CA ALA A 557 -35.48 -8.09 -31.60
C ALA A 557 -34.39 -8.42 -30.54
N MET A 558 -33.51 -9.38 -30.82
CA MET A 558 -32.41 -9.74 -29.92
C MET A 558 -31.32 -8.64 -29.87
N GLN A 559 -31.07 -7.95 -30.98
CA GLN A 559 -30.19 -6.78 -31.01
C GLN A 559 -30.76 -5.62 -30.17
N ASP A 560 -32.07 -5.39 -30.26
CA ASP A 560 -32.74 -4.39 -29.42
C ASP A 560 -32.66 -4.77 -27.93
N TRP A 561 -32.77 -6.06 -27.60
CA TRP A 561 -32.59 -6.53 -26.21
C TRP A 561 -31.21 -6.24 -25.68
N VAL A 562 -30.16 -6.49 -26.44
CA VAL A 562 -28.79 -6.14 -26.04
C VAL A 562 -28.64 -4.65 -25.72
N ARG A 563 -29.24 -3.78 -26.56
CA ARG A 563 -29.27 -2.32 -26.36
C ARG A 563 -30.05 -1.92 -25.11
N VAL A 564 -31.19 -2.57 -24.86
CA VAL A 564 -32.03 -2.34 -23.68
C VAL A 564 -31.26 -2.71 -22.42
N VAL A 565 -30.58 -3.86 -22.41
CA VAL A 565 -29.77 -4.32 -21.26
C VAL A 565 -28.60 -3.37 -20.99
N GLU A 566 -27.91 -2.90 -22.02
CA GLU A 566 -26.80 -1.96 -21.85
C GLU A 566 -27.29 -0.59 -21.33
N MET A 567 -28.39 -0.09 -21.87
CA MET A 567 -29.02 1.14 -21.38
C MET A 567 -29.53 0.97 -19.95
N ALA A 568 -30.18 -0.15 -19.63
CA ALA A 568 -30.63 -0.45 -18.28
C ALA A 568 -29.49 -0.51 -17.28
N ARG A 569 -28.35 -1.06 -17.69
CA ARG A 569 -27.11 -1.06 -16.90
C ARG A 569 -26.67 0.36 -16.57
N HIS A 570 -26.68 1.28 -17.54
CA HIS A 570 -26.32 2.70 -17.38
C HIS A 570 -27.33 3.44 -16.48
N THR A 571 -28.60 3.40 -16.82
CA THR A 571 -29.69 4.08 -16.10
C THR A 571 -29.80 3.62 -14.63
N TYR A 572 -29.54 2.34 -14.39
CA TYR A 572 -29.51 1.78 -13.02
C TYR A 572 -28.39 2.37 -12.16
N MET A 573 -27.34 2.90 -12.80
CA MET A 573 -26.18 3.51 -12.15
C MET A 573 -26.37 4.99 -11.80
N GLU A 574 -26.97 5.78 -12.71
CA GLU A 574 -26.93 7.24 -12.66
C GLU A 574 -28.22 7.90 -12.15
N ASN A 575 -29.33 7.14 -12.11
CA ASN A 575 -30.67 7.61 -11.66
C ASN A 575 -31.12 8.93 -12.29
N ASP A 576 -30.82 9.13 -13.60
CA ASP A 576 -31.24 10.30 -14.37
C ASP A 576 -32.62 10.06 -15.00
N ALA A 577 -33.54 10.99 -14.78
CA ALA A 577 -34.92 10.92 -15.32
C ALA A 577 -34.96 10.89 -16.85
N LEU A 578 -34.04 11.57 -17.54
CA LEU A 578 -33.95 11.58 -19.00
C LEU A 578 -33.50 10.22 -19.54
N GLU A 579 -32.57 9.57 -18.87
CA GLU A 579 -32.10 8.23 -19.23
C GLU A 579 -33.18 7.16 -18.98
N GLN A 580 -33.97 7.31 -17.90
CA GLN A 580 -35.13 6.44 -17.66
C GLN A 580 -36.19 6.52 -18.78
N GLU A 581 -36.49 7.73 -19.26
CA GLU A 581 -37.42 7.89 -20.39
C GLU A 581 -36.87 7.28 -21.69
N ALA A 582 -35.56 7.44 -21.94
CA ALA A 582 -34.90 6.82 -23.08
C ALA A 582 -34.95 5.29 -23.02
N LEU A 583 -34.69 4.71 -21.84
CA LEU A 583 -34.76 3.27 -21.60
C LEU A 583 -36.19 2.73 -21.82
N LEU A 584 -37.21 3.42 -21.30
CA LEU A 584 -38.60 3.03 -21.53
C LEU A 584 -38.96 3.04 -23.02
N LYS A 585 -38.45 3.99 -23.81
CA LYS A 585 -38.63 4.03 -25.27
C LYS A 585 -37.98 2.82 -25.96
N LEU A 586 -36.79 2.40 -25.52
CA LEU A 586 -36.15 1.19 -26.05
C LEU A 586 -36.92 -0.09 -25.70
N ILE A 587 -37.46 -0.21 -24.49
CA ILE A 587 -38.31 -1.36 -24.11
C ILE A 587 -39.57 -1.41 -24.98
N TRP A 588 -40.16 -0.26 -25.36
CA TRP A 588 -41.27 -0.21 -26.30
C TRP A 588 -40.89 -0.76 -27.68
N GLN A 589 -39.64 -0.66 -28.12
CA GLN A 589 -39.19 -1.25 -29.40
C GLN A 589 -39.29 -2.78 -29.37
N ILE A 590 -39.06 -3.44 -28.25
CA ILE A 590 -39.24 -4.89 -28.08
C ILE A 590 -40.74 -5.27 -28.31
N LEU A 591 -41.67 -4.49 -27.79
CA LEU A 591 -43.12 -4.71 -28.05
C LEU A 591 -43.46 -4.58 -29.52
N TYR A 592 -42.89 -3.59 -30.22
CA TYR A 592 -43.10 -3.45 -31.66
C TYR A 592 -42.44 -4.58 -32.44
N ALA A 593 -41.27 -5.04 -32.04
CA ALA A 593 -40.59 -6.16 -32.67
C ALA A 593 -41.40 -7.46 -32.54
N GLU A 594 -41.94 -7.77 -31.35
CA GLU A 594 -42.83 -8.94 -31.15
C GLU A 594 -44.07 -8.86 -32.06
N ARG A 595 -44.80 -7.71 -32.10
CA ARG A 595 -45.97 -7.54 -32.98
C ARG A 595 -45.61 -7.71 -34.44
N HIS A 596 -44.43 -7.27 -34.84
CA HIS A 596 -43.93 -7.46 -36.20
C HIS A 596 -43.66 -8.92 -36.51
N CYS A 597 -43.00 -9.64 -35.58
CA CYS A 597 -42.76 -11.08 -35.69
C CYS A 597 -44.07 -11.88 -35.76
N ASP A 598 -45.10 -11.54 -34.95
CA ASP A 598 -46.45 -12.16 -35.01
C ASP A 598 -47.11 -11.99 -36.41
N VAL A 599 -46.98 -10.81 -37.02
CA VAL A 599 -47.49 -10.58 -38.39
C VAL A 599 -46.74 -11.45 -39.40
N LEU A 600 -45.43 -11.54 -39.32
CA LEU A 600 -44.61 -12.35 -40.21
C LEU A 600 -44.85 -13.86 -39.99
N PHE A 601 -44.98 -14.30 -38.75
CA PHE A 601 -45.37 -15.67 -38.43
C PHE A 601 -46.68 -16.08 -39.05
N ARG A 602 -47.71 -15.22 -38.97
CA ARG A 602 -49.00 -15.43 -39.67
C ARG A 602 -48.84 -15.42 -41.19
N GLY A 603 -47.89 -14.65 -41.73
CA GLY A 603 -47.47 -14.66 -43.13
C GLY A 603 -46.93 -16.03 -43.54
N VAL A 604 -45.99 -16.57 -42.78
CA VAL A 604 -45.42 -17.93 -43.00
C VAL A 604 -46.56 -18.97 -43.01
N ARG A 605 -47.41 -18.99 -41.99
CA ARG A 605 -48.53 -19.95 -41.90
C ARG A 605 -49.48 -19.85 -43.07
N ARG A 606 -49.80 -18.62 -43.52
CA ARG A 606 -50.64 -18.39 -44.68
C ARG A 606 -49.98 -18.93 -45.95
N SER A 607 -48.69 -18.68 -46.14
CA SER A 607 -47.93 -19.18 -47.29
C SER A 607 -47.97 -20.71 -47.36
N LEU A 608 -47.66 -21.37 -46.22
CA LEU A 608 -47.68 -22.84 -46.14
C LEU A 608 -49.02 -23.45 -46.49
N VAL A 609 -50.16 -22.85 -46.06
CA VAL A 609 -51.48 -23.33 -46.39
C VAL A 609 -51.86 -23.07 -47.89
N CYS A 610 -51.41 -21.93 -48.44
CA CYS A 610 -51.68 -21.60 -49.84
C CYS A 610 -50.87 -22.44 -50.82
N GLU A 611 -49.68 -22.89 -50.46
CA GLU A 611 -48.80 -23.71 -51.29
C GLU A 611 -49.33 -25.15 -51.54
N ARG A 612 -50.37 -25.60 -50.83
CA ARG A 612 -50.97 -26.97 -50.92
C ARG A 612 -49.89 -28.07 -50.82
N LEU A 613 -49.07 -28.02 -49.81
CA LEU A 613 -48.00 -28.99 -49.58
C LEU A 613 -48.57 -30.40 -49.57
N SER A 614 -47.95 -31.31 -50.36
CA SER A 614 -48.34 -32.71 -50.44
C SER A 614 -47.74 -33.57 -49.34
N ASP A 615 -46.71 -33.05 -48.65
CA ASP A 615 -46.01 -33.72 -47.59
C ASP A 615 -46.28 -33.07 -46.21
N ALA A 616 -46.82 -33.91 -45.31
CA ALA A 616 -47.15 -33.49 -43.97
C ALA A 616 -45.88 -33.12 -43.13
N ASN A 617 -44.74 -33.77 -43.35
CA ASN A 617 -43.49 -33.50 -42.62
C ASN A 617 -43.00 -32.07 -42.91
N THR A 618 -43.03 -31.65 -44.18
CA THR A 618 -42.70 -30.29 -44.60
C THR A 618 -43.58 -29.25 -43.89
N LEU A 619 -44.88 -29.48 -43.82
CA LEU A 619 -45.81 -28.57 -43.14
C LEU A 619 -45.51 -28.47 -41.65
N VAL A 620 -45.28 -29.63 -40.99
CA VAL A 620 -44.98 -29.68 -39.54
C VAL A 620 -43.69 -28.95 -39.23
N LEU A 621 -42.59 -29.33 -39.89
CA LEU A 621 -41.26 -28.80 -39.59
C LEU A 621 -41.13 -27.28 -39.87
N LEU A 622 -41.69 -26.81 -40.99
CA LEU A 622 -41.68 -25.37 -41.30
C LEU A 622 -42.59 -24.56 -40.34
N THR A 623 -43.72 -25.15 -39.88
CA THR A 623 -44.56 -24.54 -38.88
C THR A 623 -43.87 -24.51 -37.52
N ASP A 624 -43.21 -25.59 -37.13
CA ASP A 624 -42.49 -25.68 -35.86
C ASP A 624 -41.28 -24.71 -35.79
N LEU A 625 -40.54 -24.60 -36.91
CA LEU A 625 -39.46 -23.60 -37.04
C LEU A 625 -39.99 -22.17 -36.85
N ALA A 626 -41.08 -21.80 -37.58
CA ALA A 626 -41.66 -20.48 -37.43
C ALA A 626 -42.24 -20.25 -36.03
N SER A 627 -42.84 -21.27 -35.40
CA SER A 627 -43.40 -21.19 -34.07
C SER A 627 -42.30 -21.05 -32.99
N ALA A 628 -41.13 -21.66 -33.19
CA ALA A 628 -40.01 -21.52 -32.27
C ALA A 628 -39.46 -20.06 -32.29
N MET A 629 -39.33 -19.44 -33.46
CA MET A 629 -38.94 -18.04 -33.60
C MET A 629 -39.96 -17.07 -32.95
N GLU A 630 -41.24 -17.32 -33.11
CA GLU A 630 -42.32 -16.51 -32.49
C GLU A 630 -42.29 -16.69 -30.96
N ARG A 631 -42.17 -17.91 -30.44
CA ARG A 631 -42.02 -18.14 -28.99
C ARG A 631 -40.82 -17.41 -28.39
N ALA A 632 -39.71 -17.31 -29.15
CA ALA A 632 -38.51 -16.56 -28.69
C ALA A 632 -38.83 -15.07 -28.52
N THR A 633 -39.55 -14.45 -29.46
CA THR A 633 -39.94 -13.04 -29.37
C THR A 633 -40.98 -12.77 -28.28
N ASP A 634 -41.93 -13.71 -28.07
CA ASP A 634 -42.88 -13.69 -26.96
C ASP A 634 -42.21 -13.73 -25.60
N ALA A 635 -41.24 -14.62 -25.44
CA ALA A 635 -40.45 -14.73 -24.22
C ALA A 635 -39.61 -13.47 -23.98
N LEU A 636 -39.06 -12.89 -25.06
CA LEU A 636 -38.32 -11.63 -24.98
C LEU A 636 -39.21 -10.47 -24.50
N LEU A 637 -40.44 -10.38 -24.98
CA LEU A 637 -41.40 -9.38 -24.51
C LEU A 637 -41.70 -9.52 -23.02
N ARG A 638 -41.86 -10.77 -22.53
CA ARG A 638 -42.03 -11.03 -21.08
C ARG A 638 -40.83 -10.54 -20.28
N SER A 639 -39.60 -10.79 -20.79
CA SER A 639 -38.36 -10.30 -20.16
C SER A 639 -38.29 -8.77 -20.11
N GLY A 640 -38.67 -8.11 -21.23
CA GLY A 640 -38.72 -6.65 -21.32
C GLY A 640 -39.73 -6.03 -20.35
N HIS A 641 -40.90 -6.65 -20.16
CA HIS A 641 -41.89 -6.21 -19.17
C HIS A 641 -41.40 -6.41 -17.75
N ALA A 642 -40.73 -7.53 -17.43
CA ALA A 642 -40.15 -7.78 -16.12
C ALA A 642 -39.06 -6.76 -15.78
N LEU A 643 -38.18 -6.45 -16.73
CA LEU A 643 -37.14 -5.42 -16.59
C LEU A 643 -37.72 -4.03 -16.33
N ARG A 644 -38.75 -3.65 -17.13
CA ARG A 644 -39.47 -2.38 -16.94
C ARG A 644 -40.03 -2.26 -15.52
N ASN A 645 -40.75 -3.29 -15.07
CA ASN A 645 -41.36 -3.29 -13.73
C ASN A 645 -40.29 -3.18 -12.63
N MET A 646 -39.17 -3.85 -12.78
CA MET A 646 -38.04 -3.78 -11.83
C MET A 646 -37.46 -2.36 -11.73
N ILE A 647 -37.35 -1.65 -12.86
CA ILE A 647 -36.81 -0.28 -12.88
C ILE A 647 -37.83 0.71 -12.28
N ILE A 648 -39.14 0.59 -12.60
CA ILE A 648 -40.16 1.48 -12.08
C ILE A 648 -40.35 1.31 -10.57
N GLN A 649 -40.45 0.08 -10.06
CA GLN A 649 -40.57 -0.18 -8.63
C GLN A 649 -39.43 0.42 -7.81
N ARG A 650 -38.24 0.52 -8.38
CA ARG A 650 -37.09 1.12 -7.70
C ARG A 650 -37.12 2.65 -7.70
N SER A 651 -37.71 3.27 -8.72
CA SER A 651 -37.88 4.73 -8.76
C SER A 651 -38.92 5.21 -7.72
N GLU A 652 -39.93 4.39 -7.40
CA GLU A 652 -40.95 4.71 -6.38
C GLU A 652 -40.42 4.59 -4.93
N VAL A 653 -39.38 3.83 -4.68
CA VAL A 653 -38.77 3.69 -3.32
C VAL A 653 -37.95 4.94 -2.95
N PHE A 654 -37.62 5.82 -3.89
CA PHE A 654 -36.83 7.04 -3.67
C PHE A 654 -37.66 8.34 -3.74
N LEU A 655 -38.98 8.27 -3.97
CA LEU A 655 -39.93 9.36 -3.78
C LEU A 655 -40.62 9.24 -2.41
#